data_19ea0f89ffd54a901dcfedfda81b5b5c
#
_entry.id   19ea0f89ffd54a901dcfedfda81b5b5c
#
_cell.length_a   1.000
_cell.length_b   1.000
_cell.length_c   1.000
_cell.angle_alpha   90.00
_cell.angle_beta   90.00
_cell.angle_gamma   90.00
#
_symmetry.space_group_name_H-M   'P 1'
#
loop_
_entity.id
_entity.type
_entity.pdbx_description
1 polymer ?
#
loop_
_entity_poly.entity_id
_entity_poly.type
_entity_poly.pdbx_seq_one_letter_code
_entity_poly.pdbx_strand_id
1 'polypeptide(L)'
;MKKISGLTKIEVENRIRDNKVNYDTSVKTKSIRDIIISNSFTLFNIINILLALLLVIVGSYKNTLFIFIIIINSLISIIQEVRSKRELDKLKVIASNSVLVLRDGIEEEIRINDIVLDDIIIFNNGNQVVVDSIVVDGEVEVNESFITGEAKTIYKKKGDKLLSGSFIVSGRCLAEVEHVGLDNYVAKISSNTKYSKPVSSEIMRSLNRIVSTISFIIIPVGILLFSSQYSASNNFNEAITSTVAGIIGMIPEGLVLLTSTVLAVSVIKLSKEKVLVQDLYCIEMLARVDVACLDKTGTITEGKLEVVRDISFNNRDISYIISNINGASIDSNPTALALLDKYGKSNDKKVEEVIPFSSSRKYSGVKFSDITYVVGAPEFILKDNYKKYEKIISPYLEDYRVLMVGEYKKNIIDTKLVGLILIQDKIRESAPSTIEYFKKQEVDLKIISGDDARSVLGIAKRAGFSDDTLAINATVLETDQDILEAVSKYSVFGRVTPDQKRKFILALQKLGHSVLMGGDGVNDVLALKEADASVAMNSGADAAKNVSQLILLDSDFSSIPDIVAEGRRTINNIERSASLFIVKTIYTFLLVFLFINTKSRYPFIPIQLSLLSTLTIGIPSFVLALEFNNNRVKSGFLLNVIKKALPTSILIVFNILIIYLLGMLFSISSNEISTMCVIISVFIGFMHLYNICNKNNIIHRLLIVVLALVFLISYIFFKEFFSFTNISISMGIIIVLLGIESVYLYKYFIGGLDKLIDFIKSRKIKNK
;
A
#
# COMPACT_ATOMS: atom_id res chain seq x y z
N MET A 1 -29.97 5.56 41.86
CA MET A 1 -28.68 5.44 41.18
C MET A 1 -28.06 6.83 41.07
N LYS A 2 -26.83 7.07 41.57
CA LYS A 2 -26.11 8.35 41.31
C LYS A 2 -25.94 8.48 39.80
N LYS A 3 -26.40 9.61 39.24
CA LYS A 3 -26.24 9.92 37.81
C LYS A 3 -24.74 10.07 37.57
N ILE A 4 -24.15 9.25 36.70
CA ILE A 4 -22.74 9.37 36.34
C ILE A 4 -22.59 10.68 35.56
N SER A 5 -21.79 11.62 36.06
CA SER A 5 -21.60 12.95 35.45
C SER A 5 -20.25 13.13 34.75
N GLY A 6 -19.30 12.19 34.96
CA GLY A 6 -17.93 12.36 34.50
C GLY A 6 -17.17 13.45 35.26
N LEU A 7 -15.94 13.73 34.81
CA LEU A 7 -15.08 14.77 35.39
C LEU A 7 -15.58 16.18 35.04
N THR A 8 -15.37 17.12 35.96
CA THR A 8 -15.60 18.56 35.70
C THR A 8 -14.37 19.15 34.98
N LYS A 9 -14.55 20.31 34.31
CA LYS A 9 -13.46 21.03 33.64
C LYS A 9 -12.26 21.26 34.56
N ILE A 10 -12.50 21.64 35.81
CA ILE A 10 -11.44 21.89 36.81
C ILE A 10 -10.67 20.62 37.12
N GLU A 11 -11.35 19.48 37.25
CA GLU A 11 -10.71 18.20 37.51
C GLU A 11 -9.87 17.75 36.32
N VAL A 12 -10.34 17.94 35.08
CA VAL A 12 -9.57 17.68 33.86
C VAL A 12 -8.30 18.54 33.81
N GLU A 13 -8.39 19.85 34.07
CA GLU A 13 -7.22 20.74 34.13
C GLU A 13 -6.20 20.30 35.18
N ASN A 14 -6.67 19.84 36.34
CA ASN A 14 -5.79 19.31 37.39
C ASN A 14 -5.08 18.03 36.94
N ARG A 15 -5.78 17.08 36.27
CA ARG A 15 -5.17 15.88 35.71
C ARG A 15 -4.11 16.21 34.67
N ILE A 16 -4.34 17.22 33.82
CA ILE A 16 -3.37 17.72 32.83
C ILE A 16 -2.12 18.28 33.53
N ARG A 17 -2.28 19.10 34.58
CA ARG A 17 -1.15 19.63 35.36
C ARG A 17 -0.32 18.54 36.04
N ASP A 18 -0.99 17.46 36.48
CA ASP A 18 -0.36 16.31 37.11
C ASP A 18 0.31 15.34 36.12
N ASN A 19 0.36 15.67 34.81
CA ASN A 19 0.83 14.80 33.71
C ASN A 19 0.05 13.47 33.60
N LYS A 20 -1.20 13.41 34.05
CA LYS A 20 -2.10 12.25 33.98
C LYS A 20 -2.93 12.29 32.71
N VAL A 21 -2.30 12.58 31.58
CA VAL A 21 -2.89 12.69 30.24
C VAL A 21 -2.40 11.54 29.38
N ASN A 22 -3.27 11.01 28.55
CA ASN A 22 -2.87 10.03 27.56
C ASN A 22 -1.99 10.69 26.49
N TYR A 23 -1.08 9.91 25.91
CA TYR A 23 -0.27 10.33 24.77
C TYR A 23 -0.06 9.15 23.83
N ASP A 24 0.07 9.48 22.57
CA ASP A 24 0.26 8.48 21.52
C ASP A 24 1.59 7.74 21.73
N THR A 25 1.49 6.45 22.06
CA THR A 25 2.63 5.53 22.20
C THR A 25 2.96 4.80 20.91
N SER A 26 2.22 5.08 19.82
CA SER A 26 2.47 4.49 18.50
C SER A 26 3.88 4.83 18.00
N VAL A 27 4.42 3.98 17.13
CA VAL A 27 5.78 4.14 16.57
C VAL A 27 5.94 5.55 16.01
N LYS A 28 6.79 6.36 16.65
CA LYS A 28 7.10 7.72 16.21
C LYS A 28 7.59 7.68 14.77
N THR A 29 6.90 8.35 13.87
CA THR A 29 7.42 8.62 12.53
C THR A 29 8.76 9.32 12.66
N LYS A 30 9.72 9.04 11.74
CA LYS A 30 11.04 9.69 11.75
C LYS A 30 10.90 11.19 11.97
N SER A 31 11.67 11.74 12.90
CA SER A 31 11.72 13.20 13.08
C SER A 31 12.37 13.87 11.86
N ILE A 32 12.14 15.18 11.66
CA ILE A 32 12.84 15.93 10.58
C ILE A 32 14.36 15.82 10.74
N ARG A 33 14.85 15.81 11.98
CA ARG A 33 16.26 15.61 12.29
C ARG A 33 16.76 14.24 11.83
N ASP A 34 15.98 13.18 12.08
CA ASP A 34 16.34 11.82 11.65
C ASP A 34 16.36 11.70 10.12
N ILE A 35 15.43 12.38 9.44
CA ILE A 35 15.40 12.46 7.97
C ILE A 35 16.68 13.13 7.45
N ILE A 36 17.08 14.26 8.02
CA ILE A 36 18.30 14.97 7.62
C ILE A 36 19.52 14.07 7.85
N ILE A 37 19.68 13.49 9.03
CA ILE A 37 20.82 12.65 9.37
C ILE A 37 20.87 11.41 8.48
N SER A 38 19.76 10.71 8.30
CA SER A 38 19.72 9.47 7.50
C SER A 38 20.01 9.68 6.02
N ASN A 39 19.68 10.85 5.46
CA ASN A 39 19.95 11.18 4.06
C ASN A 39 21.33 11.82 3.85
N SER A 40 21.91 12.48 4.86
CA SER A 40 23.23 13.12 4.76
C SER A 40 24.37 12.13 5.05
N PHE A 41 24.25 11.29 6.07
CA PHE A 41 25.30 10.39 6.54
C PHE A 41 25.07 8.94 6.11
N THR A 42 24.81 8.75 4.81
CA THR A 42 24.80 7.39 4.24
C THR A 42 26.22 6.86 4.11
N LEU A 43 26.40 5.53 4.14
CA LEU A 43 27.72 4.92 3.95
C LEU A 43 28.39 5.39 2.63
N PHE A 44 27.59 5.52 1.57
CA PHE A 44 28.11 6.01 0.28
C PHE A 44 28.54 7.48 0.31
N ASN A 45 27.79 8.34 0.98
CA ASN A 45 28.18 9.75 1.15
C ASN A 45 29.51 9.86 1.91
N ILE A 46 29.71 9.05 2.95
CA ILE A 46 30.96 9.01 3.71
C ILE A 46 32.13 8.55 2.82
N ILE A 47 31.95 7.47 2.06
CA ILE A 47 32.97 6.99 1.11
C ILE A 47 33.30 8.08 0.10
N ASN A 48 32.30 8.72 -0.49
CA ASN A 48 32.52 9.78 -1.48
C ASN A 48 33.22 11.02 -0.90
N ILE A 49 32.93 11.39 0.34
CA ILE A 49 33.65 12.48 1.04
C ILE A 49 35.11 12.11 1.23
N LEU A 50 35.43 10.87 1.61
CA LEU A 50 36.79 10.39 1.74
C LEU A 50 37.52 10.40 0.39
N LEU A 51 36.88 9.96 -0.68
CA LEU A 51 37.43 9.98 -2.04
C LEU A 51 37.66 11.41 -2.53
N ALA A 52 36.77 12.35 -2.24
CA ALA A 52 36.98 13.76 -2.56
C ALA A 52 38.16 14.36 -1.78
N LEU A 53 38.28 14.01 -0.49
CA LEU A 53 39.43 14.43 0.31
C LEU A 53 40.75 13.96 -0.30
N LEU A 54 40.80 12.70 -0.76
CA LEU A 54 41.98 12.18 -1.47
C LEU A 54 42.30 12.99 -2.73
N LEU A 55 41.29 13.37 -3.53
CA LEU A 55 41.49 14.22 -4.72
C LEU A 55 41.97 15.63 -4.39
N VAL A 56 41.50 16.21 -3.27
CA VAL A 56 41.97 17.51 -2.79
C VAL A 56 43.43 17.44 -2.36
N ILE A 57 43.85 16.38 -1.66
CA ILE A 57 45.22 16.16 -1.22
C ILE A 57 46.19 16.09 -2.41
N VAL A 58 45.79 15.45 -3.52
CA VAL A 58 46.59 15.34 -4.74
C VAL A 58 46.45 16.54 -5.69
N GLY A 59 45.75 17.61 -5.27
CA GLY A 59 45.57 18.83 -6.07
C GLY A 59 44.62 18.71 -7.26
N SER A 60 43.78 17.64 -7.30
CA SER A 60 42.90 17.32 -8.44
C SER A 60 41.49 17.91 -8.25
N TYR A 61 41.41 19.23 -7.97
CA TYR A 61 40.18 19.91 -7.54
C TYR A 61 39.01 19.76 -8.52
N LYS A 62 39.22 19.87 -9.83
CA LYS A 62 38.15 19.72 -10.83
C LYS A 62 37.47 18.33 -10.79
N ASN A 63 38.19 17.31 -10.37
CA ASN A 63 37.68 15.96 -10.25
C ASN A 63 36.77 15.75 -9.01
N THR A 64 36.59 16.74 -8.12
CA THR A 64 35.67 16.68 -6.98
C THR A 64 34.24 17.08 -7.32
N LEU A 65 33.92 17.40 -8.59
CA LEU A 65 32.58 17.84 -9.03
C LEU A 65 31.44 16.90 -8.62
N PHE A 66 31.73 15.59 -8.51
CA PHE A 66 30.75 14.61 -8.07
C PHE A 66 30.19 14.88 -6.65
N ILE A 67 30.95 15.54 -5.76
CA ILE A 67 30.46 15.93 -4.43
C ILE A 67 29.31 16.91 -4.54
N PHE A 68 29.36 17.85 -5.48
CA PHE A 68 28.26 18.79 -5.71
C PHE A 68 26.97 18.05 -6.12
N ILE A 69 27.10 17.02 -6.97
CA ILE A 69 25.96 16.16 -7.37
C ILE A 69 25.41 15.42 -6.16
N ILE A 70 26.25 14.90 -5.27
CA ILE A 70 25.84 14.19 -4.06
C ILE A 70 25.11 15.13 -3.09
N ILE A 71 25.62 16.35 -2.91
CA ILE A 71 24.96 17.37 -2.06
C ILE A 71 23.56 17.69 -2.61
N ILE A 72 23.44 17.94 -3.92
CA ILE A 72 22.16 18.20 -4.57
C ILE A 72 21.21 17.00 -4.38
N ASN A 73 21.67 15.79 -4.61
CA ASN A 73 20.89 14.58 -4.45
C ASN A 73 20.39 14.43 -2.99
N SER A 74 21.26 14.62 -2.00
CA SER A 74 20.89 14.57 -0.59
C SER A 74 19.89 15.66 -0.23
N LEU A 75 20.05 16.88 -0.75
CA LEU A 75 19.11 17.98 -0.52
C LEU A 75 17.74 17.69 -1.12
N ILE A 76 17.67 17.19 -2.36
CA ILE A 76 16.43 16.77 -3.01
C ILE A 76 15.73 15.70 -2.18
N SER A 77 16.46 14.68 -1.70
CA SER A 77 15.92 13.61 -0.86
C SER A 77 15.31 14.16 0.43
N ILE A 78 16.04 15.00 1.14
CA ILE A 78 15.56 15.62 2.39
C ILE A 78 14.28 16.43 2.14
N ILE A 79 14.28 17.31 1.12
CA ILE A 79 13.10 18.13 0.80
C ILE A 79 11.87 17.26 0.50
N GLN A 80 12.06 16.20 -0.28
CA GLN A 80 10.96 15.31 -0.68
C GLN A 80 10.44 14.45 0.48
N GLU A 81 11.34 13.89 1.30
CA GLU A 81 10.93 13.08 2.47
C GLU A 81 10.25 13.96 3.54
N VAL A 82 10.73 15.20 3.77
CA VAL A 82 10.08 16.17 4.65
C VAL A 82 8.71 16.58 4.11
N ARG A 83 8.59 16.83 2.80
CA ARG A 83 7.31 17.17 2.18
C ARG A 83 6.31 16.01 2.28
N SER A 84 6.72 14.79 1.98
CA SER A 84 5.89 13.59 2.12
C SER A 84 5.44 13.41 3.56
N LYS A 85 6.35 13.55 4.54
CA LYS A 85 6.01 13.49 5.96
C LYS A 85 4.95 14.53 6.33
N ARG A 86 5.12 15.79 5.91
CA ARG A 86 4.14 16.85 6.22
C ARG A 86 2.75 16.56 5.64
N GLU A 87 2.67 16.03 4.43
CA GLU A 87 1.38 15.64 3.83
C GLU A 87 0.74 14.47 4.59
N LEU A 88 1.54 13.46 4.96
CA LEU A 88 1.05 12.35 5.80
C LEU A 88 0.59 12.81 7.18
N ASP A 89 1.35 13.71 7.84
CA ASP A 89 0.99 14.23 9.15
C ASP A 89 -0.34 15.03 9.09
N LYS A 90 -0.61 15.80 8.01
CA LYS A 90 -1.90 16.47 7.79
C LYS A 90 -3.06 15.48 7.68
N LEU A 91 -2.90 14.41 6.91
CA LEU A 91 -3.94 13.40 6.73
C LEU A 91 -4.19 12.60 8.01
N LYS A 92 -3.15 12.31 8.79
CA LYS A 92 -3.29 11.66 10.10
C LYS A 92 -4.13 12.51 11.08
N VAL A 93 -4.03 13.84 11.02
CA VAL A 93 -4.90 14.71 11.82
C VAL A 93 -6.37 14.59 11.41
N ILE A 94 -6.66 14.40 10.11
CA ILE A 94 -8.04 14.22 9.61
C ILE A 94 -8.57 12.82 9.99
N ALA A 95 -7.70 11.81 9.99
CA ALA A 95 -8.03 10.43 10.35
C ALA A 95 -7.82 10.12 11.84
N SER A 96 -7.45 11.12 12.67
CA SER A 96 -7.20 10.91 14.10
C SER A 96 -8.47 10.42 14.78
N ASN A 97 -8.37 9.26 15.42
CA ASN A 97 -9.47 8.69 16.18
C ASN A 97 -9.82 9.62 17.33
N SER A 98 -11.07 10.04 17.38
CA SER A 98 -11.68 10.72 18.51
C SER A 98 -12.42 9.69 19.38
N VAL A 99 -12.61 10.01 20.63
CA VAL A 99 -13.40 9.21 21.57
C VAL A 99 -14.50 10.06 22.18
N LEU A 100 -15.64 9.44 22.40
CA LEU A 100 -16.76 10.08 23.06
C LEU A 100 -16.57 9.92 24.57
N VAL A 101 -16.50 11.04 25.29
CA VAL A 101 -16.37 11.07 26.75
C VAL A 101 -17.55 11.79 27.38
N LEU A 102 -17.83 11.45 28.65
CA LEU A 102 -18.82 12.12 29.46
C LEU A 102 -18.10 13.04 30.45
N ARG A 103 -18.21 14.38 30.29
CA ARG A 103 -17.67 15.40 31.18
C ARG A 103 -18.77 16.39 31.55
N ASP A 104 -18.82 16.83 32.78
CA ASP A 104 -19.89 17.73 33.29
C ASP A 104 -21.33 17.28 32.97
N GLY A 105 -21.54 15.94 32.78
CA GLY A 105 -22.82 15.36 32.38
C GLY A 105 -23.18 15.52 30.90
N ILE A 106 -22.25 16.00 30.07
CA ILE A 106 -22.39 16.22 28.62
C ILE A 106 -21.49 15.24 27.88
N GLU A 107 -22.02 14.61 26.82
CA GLU A 107 -21.22 13.78 25.92
C GLU A 107 -20.45 14.72 24.98
N GLU A 108 -19.14 14.64 24.97
CA GLU A 108 -18.27 15.40 24.07
C GLU A 108 -17.27 14.49 23.36
N GLU A 109 -16.93 14.84 22.13
CA GLU A 109 -15.94 14.12 21.34
C GLU A 109 -14.57 14.79 21.50
N ILE A 110 -13.59 14.03 22.03
CA ILE A 110 -12.22 14.53 22.26
C ILE A 110 -11.21 13.66 21.51
N ARG A 111 -10.01 14.19 21.31
CA ARG A 111 -8.90 13.40 20.74
C ARG A 111 -8.39 12.37 21.76
N ILE A 112 -7.89 11.25 21.29
CA ILE A 112 -7.28 10.20 22.15
C ILE A 112 -6.18 10.78 23.07
N ASN A 113 -5.42 11.77 22.58
CA ASN A 113 -4.35 12.43 23.35
C ASN A 113 -4.86 13.40 24.42
N ASP A 114 -6.14 13.73 24.41
CA ASP A 114 -6.77 14.64 25.38
C ASP A 114 -7.52 13.87 26.49
N ILE A 115 -7.47 12.52 26.47
CA ILE A 115 -8.01 11.65 27.52
C ILE A 115 -7.15 11.83 28.78
N VAL A 116 -7.81 11.97 29.93
CA VAL A 116 -7.14 12.03 31.21
C VAL A 116 -7.51 10.83 32.10
N LEU A 117 -6.73 10.57 33.13
CA LEU A 117 -7.03 9.55 34.11
C LEU A 117 -8.38 9.83 34.79
N ASP A 118 -9.17 8.81 35.06
CA ASP A 118 -10.52 8.85 35.64
C ASP A 118 -11.59 9.46 34.71
N ASP A 119 -11.32 9.74 33.40
CA ASP A 119 -12.33 10.09 32.40
C ASP A 119 -13.35 8.97 32.22
N ILE A 120 -14.60 9.32 31.93
CA ILE A 120 -15.63 8.34 31.56
C ILE A 120 -15.75 8.30 30.03
N ILE A 121 -15.31 7.21 29.42
CA ILE A 121 -15.41 6.98 27.98
C ILE A 121 -16.69 6.20 27.68
N ILE A 122 -17.34 6.58 26.58
CA ILE A 122 -18.51 5.90 26.03
C ILE A 122 -18.06 5.03 24.87
N PHE A 123 -18.08 3.72 25.07
CA PHE A 123 -17.78 2.76 24.02
C PHE A 123 -19.04 2.24 23.35
N ASN A 124 -19.03 2.27 22.04
CA ASN A 124 -20.08 1.73 21.17
C ASN A 124 -19.52 0.57 20.32
N ASN A 125 -20.41 -0.16 19.66
CA ASN A 125 -20.03 -1.19 18.70
C ASN A 125 -19.05 -0.64 17.64
N GLY A 126 -17.96 -1.38 17.37
CA GLY A 126 -16.92 -1.01 16.42
C GLY A 126 -15.80 -0.14 16.99
N ASN A 127 -15.93 0.43 18.19
CA ASN A 127 -14.89 1.23 18.81
C ASN A 127 -13.71 0.37 19.28
N GLN A 128 -12.51 0.94 19.15
CA GLN A 128 -11.33 0.41 19.81
C GLN A 128 -11.25 0.92 21.25
N VAL A 129 -10.89 0.03 22.19
CA VAL A 129 -10.51 0.42 23.55
C VAL A 129 -9.12 1.01 23.49
N VAL A 130 -9.03 2.33 23.56
CA VAL A 130 -7.77 3.10 23.34
C VAL A 130 -6.92 3.22 24.60
N VAL A 131 -7.54 3.09 25.78
CA VAL A 131 -6.89 3.13 27.11
C VAL A 131 -7.51 2.07 28.01
N ASP A 132 -6.74 1.54 28.96
CA ASP A 132 -7.25 0.58 29.92
C ASP A 132 -8.32 1.23 30.78
N SER A 133 -9.50 0.60 30.86
CA SER A 133 -10.68 1.17 31.50
C SER A 133 -11.47 0.10 32.25
N ILE A 134 -12.32 0.52 33.20
CA ILE A 134 -13.23 -0.35 33.97
C ILE A 134 -14.66 -0.01 33.62
N VAL A 135 -15.48 -1.00 33.24
CA VAL A 135 -16.89 -0.79 32.94
C VAL A 135 -17.64 -0.31 34.19
N VAL A 136 -18.24 0.87 34.13
CA VAL A 136 -19.03 1.47 35.23
C VAL A 136 -20.51 1.31 35.02
N ASP A 137 -20.97 1.23 33.76
CA ASP A 137 -22.38 1.00 33.39
C ASP A 137 -22.49 0.39 32.01
N GLY A 138 -23.53 -0.41 31.77
CA GLY A 138 -23.77 -1.12 30.50
C GLY A 138 -23.03 -2.44 30.39
N GLU A 139 -23.15 -3.07 29.21
CA GLU A 139 -22.62 -4.41 28.92
C GLU A 139 -22.14 -4.45 27.46
N VAL A 140 -21.00 -5.12 27.22
CA VAL A 140 -20.37 -5.21 25.90
C VAL A 140 -19.76 -6.58 25.66
N GLU A 141 -19.73 -7.01 24.40
CA GLU A 141 -18.88 -8.09 23.96
C GLU A 141 -17.59 -7.51 23.36
N VAL A 142 -16.45 -8.01 23.81
CA VAL A 142 -15.12 -7.49 23.47
C VAL A 142 -14.29 -8.57 22.80
N ASN A 143 -13.63 -8.21 21.71
CA ASN A 143 -12.64 -9.05 21.07
C ASN A 143 -11.23 -8.66 21.55
N GLU A 144 -10.60 -9.54 22.28
CA GLU A 144 -9.23 -9.36 22.81
C GLU A 144 -8.17 -10.12 21.98
N SER A 145 -8.54 -10.66 20.80
CA SER A 145 -7.63 -11.49 19.97
C SER A 145 -6.35 -10.79 19.54
N PHE A 146 -6.39 -9.47 19.41
CA PHE A 146 -5.22 -8.67 19.08
C PHE A 146 -4.16 -8.68 20.18
N ILE A 147 -4.58 -8.89 21.42
CA ILE A 147 -3.75 -8.86 22.61
C ILE A 147 -3.37 -10.28 23.05
N THR A 148 -4.36 -11.18 23.08
CA THR A 148 -4.22 -12.55 23.62
C THR A 148 -3.90 -13.58 22.53
N GLY A 149 -4.18 -13.27 21.26
CA GLY A 149 -4.10 -14.21 20.14
C GLY A 149 -5.31 -15.16 20.03
N GLU A 150 -6.26 -15.11 20.97
CA GLU A 150 -7.45 -15.96 20.98
C GLU A 150 -8.64 -15.23 20.33
N ALA A 151 -9.24 -15.83 19.29
CA ALA A 151 -10.32 -15.22 18.51
C ALA A 151 -11.70 -15.23 19.22
N LYS A 152 -11.79 -15.59 20.49
CA LYS A 152 -13.04 -15.69 21.22
C LYS A 152 -13.45 -14.32 21.78
N THR A 153 -14.70 -13.91 21.51
CA THR A 153 -15.29 -12.73 22.16
C THR A 153 -15.59 -13.01 23.65
N ILE A 154 -15.33 -12.01 24.48
CA ILE A 154 -15.51 -12.07 25.93
C ILE A 154 -16.60 -11.07 26.33
N TYR A 155 -17.58 -11.54 27.07
CA TYR A 155 -18.63 -10.70 27.62
C TYR A 155 -18.14 -9.95 28.84
N LYS A 156 -18.28 -8.61 28.85
CA LYS A 156 -17.85 -7.71 29.90
C LYS A 156 -19.05 -6.94 30.45
N LYS A 157 -19.14 -6.84 31.74
CA LYS A 157 -20.18 -6.14 32.49
C LYS A 157 -19.58 -5.21 33.51
N LYS A 158 -20.43 -4.50 34.23
CA LYS A 158 -20.01 -3.56 35.28
C LYS A 158 -18.98 -4.18 36.24
N GLY A 159 -17.83 -3.50 36.40
CA GLY A 159 -16.68 -3.90 37.20
C GLY A 159 -15.61 -4.67 36.45
N ASP A 160 -15.88 -5.11 35.21
CA ASP A 160 -14.89 -5.82 34.40
C ASP A 160 -13.94 -4.84 33.70
N LYS A 161 -12.70 -5.28 33.50
CA LYS A 161 -11.66 -4.50 32.83
C LYS A 161 -11.78 -4.60 31.30
N LEU A 162 -11.63 -3.48 30.63
CA LEU A 162 -11.41 -3.34 29.20
C LEU A 162 -9.93 -3.02 28.96
N LEU A 163 -9.25 -3.87 28.23
CA LEU A 163 -7.82 -3.70 27.95
C LEU A 163 -7.61 -2.87 26.68
N SER A 164 -6.71 -1.89 26.73
CA SER A 164 -6.31 -1.12 25.56
C SER A 164 -5.87 -2.06 24.44
N GLY A 165 -6.26 -1.72 23.18
CA GLY A 165 -6.02 -2.56 22.00
C GLY A 165 -7.08 -3.62 21.73
N SER A 166 -8.05 -3.84 22.62
CA SER A 166 -9.23 -4.67 22.35
C SER A 166 -10.31 -3.88 21.57
N PHE A 167 -11.35 -4.58 21.08
CA PHE A 167 -12.39 -3.98 20.25
C PHE A 167 -13.78 -4.38 20.73
N ILE A 168 -14.70 -3.40 20.74
CA ILE A 168 -16.11 -3.64 21.07
C ILE A 168 -16.79 -4.26 19.86
N VAL A 169 -17.25 -5.50 19.99
CA VAL A 169 -17.95 -6.24 18.94
C VAL A 169 -19.45 -5.99 18.96
N SER A 170 -20.03 -5.88 20.16
CA SER A 170 -21.45 -5.54 20.34
C SER A 170 -21.70 -4.88 21.68
N GLY A 171 -22.82 -4.14 21.79
CA GLY A 171 -23.24 -3.45 23.00
C GLY A 171 -22.78 -2.01 23.10
N ARG A 172 -23.09 -1.40 24.24
CA ARG A 172 -22.66 -0.05 24.66
C ARG A 172 -22.36 -0.03 26.13
N CYS A 173 -21.25 0.59 26.52
CA CYS A 173 -20.92 0.78 27.93
C CYS A 173 -20.29 2.13 28.23
N LEU A 174 -20.35 2.55 29.47
CA LEU A 174 -19.59 3.63 30.07
C LEU A 174 -18.42 2.98 30.83
N ALA A 175 -17.20 3.43 30.59
CA ALA A 175 -16.01 2.90 31.25
C ALA A 175 -15.11 4.02 31.77
N GLU A 176 -14.61 3.87 32.98
CA GLU A 176 -13.70 4.82 33.66
C GLU A 176 -12.26 4.46 33.32
N VAL A 177 -11.47 5.43 32.92
CA VAL A 177 -10.05 5.27 32.56
C VAL A 177 -9.20 4.91 33.76
N GLU A 178 -8.58 3.75 33.73
CA GLU A 178 -7.69 3.23 34.81
C GLU A 178 -6.22 3.56 34.57
N HIS A 179 -5.77 3.57 33.29
CA HIS A 179 -4.39 3.87 32.91
C HIS A 179 -4.32 4.76 31.70
N VAL A 180 -3.25 5.58 31.58
CA VAL A 180 -2.97 6.46 30.44
C VAL A 180 -1.51 6.32 29.99
N GLY A 181 -1.22 6.60 28.72
CA GLY A 181 0.13 6.62 28.14
C GLY A 181 0.85 5.26 28.23
N LEU A 182 2.08 5.23 28.78
CA LEU A 182 2.90 4.02 28.88
C LEU A 182 2.37 2.98 29.90
N ASP A 183 1.45 3.37 30.77
CA ASP A 183 0.85 2.48 31.74
C ASP A 183 -0.24 1.59 31.16
N ASN A 184 -0.73 1.89 29.95
CA ASN A 184 -1.66 1.05 29.24
C ASN A 184 -1.08 -0.34 28.93
N TYR A 185 -1.92 -1.36 28.92
CA TYR A 185 -1.55 -2.75 28.69
C TYR A 185 -0.81 -2.96 27.36
N VAL A 186 -1.33 -2.40 26.26
CA VAL A 186 -0.68 -2.48 24.94
C VAL A 186 0.65 -1.75 24.92
N ALA A 187 0.78 -0.61 25.57
CA ALA A 187 2.02 0.13 25.63
C ALA A 187 3.12 -0.67 26.37
N LYS A 188 2.78 -1.36 27.45
CA LYS A 188 3.69 -2.27 28.21
C LYS A 188 4.13 -3.46 27.36
N ILE A 189 3.24 -4.05 26.55
CA ILE A 189 3.59 -5.16 25.65
C ILE A 189 4.44 -4.65 24.50
N SER A 190 4.09 -3.52 23.88
CA SER A 190 4.79 -2.99 22.71
C SER A 190 6.20 -2.49 23.03
N SER A 191 6.47 -2.06 24.23
CA SER A 191 7.83 -1.72 24.70
C SER A 191 8.74 -2.96 24.77
N ASN A 192 8.18 -4.15 24.97
CA ASN A 192 8.90 -5.42 25.10
C ASN A 192 8.96 -6.26 23.83
N THR A 193 8.12 -5.96 22.82
CA THR A 193 8.05 -6.76 21.59
C THR A 193 7.71 -5.88 20.39
N LYS A 194 8.57 -5.92 19.36
CA LYS A 194 8.30 -5.33 18.04
C LYS A 194 7.21 -6.13 17.32
N TYR A 195 5.94 -5.89 17.62
CA TYR A 195 4.79 -6.63 17.09
C TYR A 195 4.31 -6.15 15.71
N SER A 196 4.98 -5.24 15.05
CA SER A 196 4.67 -4.97 13.64
C SER A 196 5.50 -5.91 12.76
N LYS A 197 4.83 -6.80 12.01
CA LYS A 197 5.47 -7.48 10.88
C LYS A 197 5.94 -6.38 9.93
N PRO A 198 7.25 -6.12 9.80
CA PRO A 198 7.69 -5.04 8.91
C PRO A 198 7.26 -5.42 7.50
N VAL A 199 6.55 -4.54 6.81
CA VAL A 199 6.22 -4.74 5.40
C VAL A 199 7.53 -4.96 4.66
N SER A 200 7.72 -6.14 4.13
CA SER A 200 8.99 -6.55 3.53
C SER A 200 9.04 -6.13 2.06
N SER A 201 9.46 -4.89 1.79
CA SER A 201 9.72 -4.44 0.43
C SER A 201 10.79 -5.31 -0.25
N GLU A 202 10.45 -5.97 -1.36
CA GLU A 202 11.41 -6.72 -2.19
C GLU A 202 12.42 -5.76 -2.84
N ILE A 203 11.96 -4.58 -3.26
CA ILE A 203 12.80 -3.54 -3.84
C ILE A 203 13.84 -3.10 -2.82
N MET A 204 13.43 -2.70 -1.60
CA MET A 204 14.37 -2.24 -0.58
C MET A 204 15.33 -3.35 -0.14
N ARG A 205 14.87 -4.59 -0.01
CA ARG A 205 15.77 -5.73 0.26
C ARG A 205 16.78 -5.94 -0.85
N SER A 206 16.35 -5.84 -2.11
CA SER A 206 17.23 -5.96 -3.28
C SER A 206 18.24 -4.84 -3.35
N LEU A 207 17.80 -3.59 -3.13
CA LEU A 207 18.67 -2.42 -3.09
C LEU A 207 19.69 -2.51 -1.96
N ASN A 208 19.25 -2.84 -0.74
CA ASN A 208 20.14 -2.98 0.41
C ASN A 208 21.16 -4.12 0.20
N ARG A 209 20.78 -5.21 -0.47
CA ARG A 209 21.71 -6.29 -0.83
C ARG A 209 22.76 -5.81 -1.82
N ILE A 210 22.36 -5.07 -2.88
CA ILE A 210 23.30 -4.47 -3.85
C ILE A 210 24.26 -3.53 -3.12
N VAL A 211 23.72 -2.60 -2.32
CA VAL A 211 24.50 -1.61 -1.57
C VAL A 211 25.52 -2.29 -0.65
N SER A 212 25.07 -3.26 0.16
CA SER A 212 25.93 -3.99 1.10
C SER A 212 27.04 -4.77 0.37
N THR A 213 26.68 -5.47 -0.72
CA THR A 213 27.66 -6.24 -1.51
C THR A 213 28.72 -5.34 -2.12
N ILE A 214 28.33 -4.23 -2.75
CA ILE A 214 29.25 -3.27 -3.36
C ILE A 214 30.14 -2.62 -2.30
N SER A 215 29.58 -2.20 -1.16
CA SER A 215 30.34 -1.56 -0.08
C SER A 215 31.44 -2.46 0.49
N PHE A 216 31.16 -3.77 0.58
CA PHE A 216 32.17 -4.73 1.03
C PHE A 216 33.30 -4.93 -0.01
N ILE A 217 32.95 -4.93 -1.30
CA ILE A 217 33.89 -5.18 -2.40
C ILE A 217 34.75 -3.95 -2.73
N ILE A 218 34.23 -2.73 -2.55
CA ILE A 218 34.92 -1.48 -2.95
C ILE A 218 36.28 -1.31 -2.31
N ILE A 219 36.47 -1.65 -1.04
CA ILE A 219 37.72 -1.43 -0.32
C ILE A 219 38.86 -2.29 -0.89
N PRO A 220 38.74 -3.64 -0.94
CA PRO A 220 39.80 -4.48 -1.49
C PRO A 220 40.08 -4.19 -2.98
N VAL A 221 39.00 -3.98 -3.76
CA VAL A 221 39.11 -3.68 -5.19
C VAL A 221 39.81 -2.30 -5.40
N GLY A 222 39.49 -1.31 -4.58
CA GLY A 222 40.16 0.00 -4.64
C GLY A 222 41.65 -0.06 -4.36
N ILE A 223 42.08 -0.86 -3.38
CA ILE A 223 43.51 -1.08 -3.08
C ILE A 223 44.21 -1.76 -4.27
N LEU A 224 43.62 -2.81 -4.82
CA LEU A 224 44.17 -3.53 -5.98
C LEU A 224 44.23 -2.62 -7.22
N LEU A 225 43.20 -1.83 -7.50
CA LEU A 225 43.20 -0.89 -8.61
C LEU A 225 44.26 0.20 -8.43
N PHE A 226 44.41 0.75 -7.22
CA PHE A 226 45.43 1.72 -6.94
C PHE A 226 46.85 1.16 -7.22
N SER A 227 47.14 -0.05 -6.72
CA SER A 227 48.44 -0.71 -6.97
C SER A 227 48.70 -0.89 -8.48
N SER A 228 47.68 -1.35 -9.23
CA SER A 228 47.77 -1.51 -10.68
C SER A 228 47.97 -0.19 -11.40
N GLN A 229 47.19 0.85 -11.06
CA GLN A 229 47.30 2.17 -11.70
C GLN A 229 48.61 2.90 -11.36
N TYR A 230 49.14 2.71 -10.15
CA TYR A 230 50.44 3.23 -9.77
C TYR A 230 51.56 2.57 -10.58
N SER A 231 51.49 1.25 -10.78
CA SER A 231 52.42 0.50 -11.63
C SER A 231 52.34 0.89 -13.13
N ALA A 232 51.14 1.32 -13.59
CA ALA A 232 50.90 1.72 -14.98
C ALA A 232 51.38 3.15 -15.29
N SER A 233 51.25 4.09 -14.34
CA SER A 233 51.51 5.50 -14.55
C SER A 233 52.83 5.98 -13.97
N ASN A 234 53.39 5.27 -12.99
CA ASN A 234 54.51 5.74 -12.11
C ASN A 234 54.25 7.13 -11.49
N ASN A 235 52.99 7.54 -11.41
CA ASN A 235 52.55 8.84 -10.89
C ASN A 235 51.45 8.67 -9.85
N PHE A 236 51.74 9.06 -8.60
CA PHE A 236 50.85 8.93 -7.47
C PHE A 236 49.50 9.66 -7.66
N ASN A 237 49.57 10.90 -8.21
CA ASN A 237 48.37 11.71 -8.40
C ASN A 237 47.43 11.13 -9.48
N GLU A 238 48.01 10.62 -10.57
CA GLU A 238 47.23 9.94 -11.61
C GLU A 238 46.64 8.62 -11.13
N ALA A 239 47.39 7.85 -10.35
CA ALA A 239 46.93 6.59 -9.79
C ALA A 239 45.75 6.81 -8.84
N ILE A 240 45.81 7.81 -7.97
CA ILE A 240 44.66 8.16 -7.10
C ILE A 240 43.46 8.60 -7.94
N THR A 241 43.65 9.50 -8.91
CA THR A 241 42.55 10.01 -9.72
C THR A 241 41.83 8.89 -10.49
N SER A 242 42.62 7.97 -11.09
CA SER A 242 42.07 6.80 -11.79
C SER A 242 41.36 5.81 -10.86
N THR A 243 41.90 5.58 -9.67
CA THR A 243 41.29 4.72 -8.65
C THR A 243 39.98 5.28 -8.15
N VAL A 244 39.97 6.60 -7.85
CA VAL A 244 38.76 7.29 -7.43
C VAL A 244 37.68 7.21 -8.52
N ALA A 245 38.06 7.38 -9.80
CA ALA A 245 37.12 7.21 -10.92
C ALA A 245 36.49 5.79 -10.95
N GLY A 246 37.31 4.75 -10.81
CA GLY A 246 36.83 3.37 -10.76
C GLY A 246 35.88 3.13 -9.59
N ILE A 247 36.21 3.63 -8.40
CA ILE A 247 35.36 3.45 -7.20
C ILE A 247 34.06 4.20 -7.33
N ILE A 248 34.03 5.49 -7.72
CA ILE A 248 32.82 6.29 -7.92
C ILE A 248 31.91 5.64 -8.99
N GLY A 249 32.53 5.08 -10.04
CA GLY A 249 31.76 4.37 -11.08
C GLY A 249 31.02 3.15 -10.58
N MET A 250 31.56 2.41 -9.62
CA MET A 250 30.91 1.22 -9.04
C MET A 250 29.76 1.55 -8.10
N ILE A 251 29.71 2.75 -7.52
CA ILE A 251 28.65 3.17 -6.59
C ILE A 251 27.39 3.55 -7.39
N PRO A 252 26.23 2.88 -7.18
CA PRO A 252 24.96 3.28 -7.80
C PRO A 252 24.36 4.48 -7.06
N GLU A 253 25.03 5.63 -7.18
CA GLU A 253 24.59 6.88 -6.56
C GLU A 253 23.17 7.24 -6.99
N GLY A 254 22.33 7.63 -6.04
CA GLY A 254 20.98 8.08 -6.32
C GLY A 254 19.94 6.98 -6.53
N LEU A 255 20.30 5.69 -6.60
CA LEU A 255 19.30 4.62 -6.78
C LEU A 255 18.34 4.51 -5.57
N VAL A 256 18.88 4.58 -4.35
CA VAL A 256 18.07 4.59 -3.13
C VAL A 256 17.25 5.88 -3.03
N LEU A 257 17.90 7.02 -3.35
CA LEU A 257 17.24 8.32 -3.40
C LEU A 257 16.06 8.32 -4.38
N LEU A 258 16.29 7.84 -5.61
CA LEU A 258 15.23 7.79 -6.63
C LEU A 258 14.04 6.95 -6.16
N THR A 259 14.30 5.78 -5.55
CA THR A 259 13.25 4.91 -5.04
C THR A 259 12.42 5.61 -3.97
N SER A 260 13.07 6.23 -2.99
CA SER A 260 12.38 6.99 -1.95
C SER A 260 11.60 8.18 -2.52
N THR A 261 12.17 8.88 -3.51
CA THR A 261 11.51 9.97 -4.21
C THR A 261 10.25 9.55 -4.94
N VAL A 262 10.32 8.47 -5.72
CA VAL A 262 9.16 7.97 -6.49
C VAL A 262 8.06 7.52 -5.55
N LEU A 263 8.39 6.80 -4.47
CA LEU A 263 7.42 6.41 -3.44
C LEU A 263 6.78 7.64 -2.76
N ALA A 264 7.58 8.65 -2.41
CA ALA A 264 7.07 9.89 -1.80
C ALA A 264 6.12 10.65 -2.74
N VAL A 265 6.43 10.74 -4.04
CA VAL A 265 5.55 11.35 -5.06
C VAL A 265 4.24 10.57 -5.17
N SER A 266 4.29 9.24 -5.13
CA SER A 266 3.09 8.40 -5.18
C SER A 266 2.20 8.62 -3.95
N VAL A 267 2.78 8.73 -2.75
CA VAL A 267 2.03 9.06 -1.54
C VAL A 267 1.34 10.42 -1.67
N ILE A 268 2.05 11.45 -2.15
CA ILE A 268 1.46 12.78 -2.36
C ILE A 268 0.29 12.72 -3.36
N LYS A 269 0.42 11.90 -4.42
CA LYS A 269 -0.64 11.73 -5.41
C LYS A 269 -1.85 11.00 -4.80
N LEU A 270 -1.64 9.89 -4.12
CA LEU A 270 -2.71 9.15 -3.42
C LEU A 270 -3.40 10.01 -2.35
N SER A 271 -2.63 10.84 -1.65
CA SER A 271 -3.17 11.80 -0.69
C SER A 271 -4.15 12.80 -1.32
N LYS A 272 -3.90 13.27 -2.54
CA LYS A 272 -4.82 14.14 -3.30
C LYS A 272 -6.12 13.42 -3.69
N GLU A 273 -6.04 12.12 -3.94
CA GLU A 273 -7.19 11.23 -4.17
C GLU A 273 -7.84 10.76 -2.85
N LYS A 274 -7.55 11.46 -1.74
CA LYS A 274 -8.10 11.20 -0.40
C LYS A 274 -7.84 9.78 0.12
N VAL A 275 -6.70 9.23 -0.26
CA VAL A 275 -6.19 7.94 0.25
C VAL A 275 -5.09 8.21 1.27
N LEU A 276 -5.31 7.82 2.51
CA LEU A 276 -4.29 7.87 3.55
C LEU A 276 -3.41 6.62 3.47
N VAL A 277 -2.14 6.82 3.18
CA VAL A 277 -1.13 5.76 3.15
C VAL A 277 -0.47 5.69 4.53
N GLN A 278 -0.62 4.59 5.24
CA GLN A 278 0.00 4.40 6.56
C GLN A 278 1.42 3.82 6.46
N ASP A 279 1.68 3.02 5.43
CA ASP A 279 2.99 2.44 5.15
C ASP A 279 3.40 2.70 3.69
N LEU A 280 4.58 3.31 3.50
CA LEU A 280 5.11 3.65 2.17
C LEU A 280 5.32 2.42 1.27
N TYR A 281 5.66 1.29 1.86
CA TYR A 281 6.00 0.08 1.11
C TYR A 281 4.76 -0.70 0.64
N CYS A 282 3.57 -0.37 1.14
CA CYS A 282 2.34 -0.98 0.64
C CYS A 282 2.11 -0.68 -0.85
N ILE A 283 2.62 0.46 -1.36
CA ILE A 283 2.54 0.84 -2.78
C ILE A 283 3.22 -0.24 -3.67
N GLU A 284 4.32 -0.83 -3.18
CA GLU A 284 4.98 -1.94 -3.88
C GLU A 284 4.09 -3.18 -3.93
N MET A 285 3.45 -3.52 -2.82
CA MET A 285 2.59 -4.71 -2.74
C MET A 285 1.36 -4.55 -3.63
N LEU A 286 0.73 -3.37 -3.63
CA LEU A 286 -0.39 -3.03 -4.51
C LEU A 286 -0.10 -3.25 -5.99
N ALA A 287 1.10 -2.92 -6.44
CA ALA A 287 1.51 -3.10 -7.83
C ALA A 287 1.52 -4.58 -8.28
N ARG A 288 1.69 -5.48 -7.32
CA ARG A 288 1.83 -6.95 -7.53
C ARG A 288 0.55 -7.72 -7.29
N VAL A 289 -0.48 -7.07 -6.73
CA VAL A 289 -1.78 -7.71 -6.47
C VAL A 289 -2.32 -8.37 -7.72
N ASP A 290 -2.61 -9.66 -7.59
CA ASP A 290 -3.26 -10.50 -8.61
C ASP A 290 -4.56 -11.14 -8.10
N VAL A 291 -4.83 -11.09 -6.77
CA VAL A 291 -6.10 -11.47 -6.16
C VAL A 291 -6.58 -10.37 -5.21
N ALA A 292 -7.83 -9.93 -5.33
CA ALA A 292 -8.44 -9.00 -4.40
C ALA A 292 -9.62 -9.67 -3.67
N CYS A 293 -9.47 -9.82 -2.36
CA CYS A 293 -10.49 -10.30 -1.45
C CYS A 293 -11.24 -9.10 -0.87
N LEU A 294 -12.53 -9.04 -1.07
CA LEU A 294 -13.37 -7.92 -0.67
C LEU A 294 -14.43 -8.39 0.33
N ASP A 295 -14.61 -7.69 1.44
CA ASP A 295 -15.80 -7.87 2.24
C ASP A 295 -17.02 -7.35 1.48
N LYS A 296 -18.20 -7.92 1.74
CA LYS A 296 -19.44 -7.48 1.11
C LYS A 296 -19.89 -6.13 1.65
N THR A 297 -20.05 -6.08 2.99
CA THR A 297 -20.70 -4.98 3.70
C THR A 297 -19.75 -3.79 3.84
N GLY A 298 -20.25 -2.56 3.58
CA GLY A 298 -19.42 -1.35 3.67
C GLY A 298 -18.38 -1.20 2.56
N THR A 299 -18.02 -2.27 1.84
CA THR A 299 -17.05 -2.26 0.73
C THR A 299 -17.77 -2.25 -0.63
N ILE A 300 -18.38 -3.35 -1.04
CA ILE A 300 -19.16 -3.44 -2.30
C ILE A 300 -20.53 -2.76 -2.14
N THR A 301 -21.11 -2.88 -0.93
CA THR A 301 -22.35 -2.19 -0.56
C THR A 301 -22.05 -0.95 0.29
N GLU A 302 -23.01 -0.03 0.38
CA GLU A 302 -22.88 1.18 1.23
C GLU A 302 -22.96 0.89 2.74
N GLY A 303 -23.20 -0.38 3.14
CA GLY A 303 -23.51 -0.74 4.52
C GLY A 303 -24.90 -0.30 4.95
N LYS A 304 -25.71 0.19 4.01
CA LYS A 304 -27.10 0.59 4.20
C LYS A 304 -28.03 -0.41 3.53
N LEU A 305 -29.22 -0.55 4.11
CA LEU A 305 -30.30 -1.31 3.53
C LEU A 305 -31.24 -0.36 2.78
N GLU A 306 -31.84 -0.83 1.71
CA GLU A 306 -32.89 -0.11 0.98
C GLU A 306 -34.13 -0.97 0.82
N VAL A 307 -35.30 -0.33 0.89
CA VAL A 307 -36.56 -0.98 0.57
C VAL A 307 -36.78 -0.92 -0.93
N VAL A 308 -36.73 -2.08 -1.57
CA VAL A 308 -36.90 -2.21 -3.02
C VAL A 308 -38.39 -2.20 -3.41
N ARG A 309 -39.20 -2.99 -2.70
CA ARG A 309 -40.59 -3.18 -3.01
C ARG A 309 -41.35 -3.58 -1.76
N ASP A 310 -42.61 -3.16 -1.68
CA ASP A 310 -43.59 -3.67 -0.76
C ASP A 310 -44.72 -4.38 -1.52
N ILE A 311 -45.31 -5.39 -0.87
CA ILE A 311 -46.37 -6.21 -1.40
C ILE A 311 -47.48 -6.19 -0.37
N SER A 312 -48.56 -5.51 -0.70
CA SER A 312 -49.74 -5.40 0.18
C SER A 312 -50.73 -6.53 -0.07
N PHE A 313 -51.30 -7.04 1.01
CA PHE A 313 -52.42 -8.01 0.96
C PHE A 313 -53.68 -7.36 1.53
N ASN A 314 -54.82 -7.69 0.98
CA ASN A 314 -56.14 -7.21 1.43
C ASN A 314 -56.32 -5.68 1.34
N ASN A 315 -55.76 -5.01 0.34
CA ASN A 315 -55.83 -3.56 0.12
C ASN A 315 -55.46 -2.71 1.35
N ARG A 316 -54.54 -3.19 2.18
CA ARG A 316 -53.98 -2.44 3.30
C ARG A 316 -52.85 -1.50 2.84
N ASP A 317 -52.84 -0.29 3.34
CA ASP A 317 -51.78 0.66 3.08
C ASP A 317 -50.59 0.40 4.02
N ILE A 318 -49.58 -0.30 3.48
CA ILE A 318 -48.34 -0.61 4.21
C ILE A 318 -47.58 0.69 4.54
N SER A 319 -47.57 1.67 3.63
CA SER A 319 -46.86 2.94 3.84
C SER A 319 -47.42 3.67 5.05
N TYR A 320 -48.74 3.75 5.17
CA TYR A 320 -49.39 4.37 6.30
C TYR A 320 -49.12 3.61 7.62
N ILE A 321 -49.12 2.28 7.61
CA ILE A 321 -48.85 1.48 8.81
C ILE A 321 -47.40 1.67 9.26
N ILE A 322 -46.43 1.56 8.35
CA ILE A 322 -45.00 1.66 8.69
C ILE A 322 -44.62 3.09 9.10
N SER A 323 -45.14 4.13 8.46
CA SER A 323 -44.89 5.51 8.88
C SER A 323 -45.34 5.80 10.31
N ASN A 324 -46.47 5.24 10.74
CA ASN A 324 -46.93 5.34 12.13
C ASN A 324 -46.11 4.51 13.12
N ILE A 325 -45.59 3.33 12.69
CA ILE A 325 -44.63 2.54 13.48
C ILE A 325 -43.34 3.33 13.66
N ASN A 326 -42.80 3.92 12.58
CA ASN A 326 -41.59 4.75 12.61
C ASN A 326 -41.76 5.98 13.49
N GLY A 327 -42.97 6.59 13.54
CA GLY A 327 -43.24 7.72 14.41
C GLY A 327 -43.21 7.36 15.90
N ALA A 328 -43.63 6.16 16.24
CA ALA A 328 -43.70 5.66 17.62
C ALA A 328 -42.39 4.96 18.10
N SER A 329 -41.59 4.43 17.18
CA SER A 329 -40.38 3.66 17.50
C SER A 329 -39.15 4.55 17.60
N ILE A 330 -38.23 4.21 18.53
CA ILE A 330 -36.92 4.86 18.73
C ILE A 330 -35.81 3.97 18.13
N ASP A 331 -36.16 2.86 17.46
CA ASP A 331 -35.19 1.93 16.92
C ASP A 331 -34.28 2.60 15.85
N SER A 332 -32.97 2.44 15.99
CA SER A 332 -31.94 3.01 15.09
C SER A 332 -31.13 1.93 14.35
N ASN A 333 -31.63 0.67 14.32
CA ASN A 333 -30.95 -0.38 13.57
C ASN A 333 -31.07 -0.16 12.04
N PRO A 334 -30.16 -0.74 11.21
CA PRO A 334 -30.16 -0.52 9.76
C PRO A 334 -31.50 -0.79 9.06
N THR A 335 -32.26 -1.77 9.54
CA THR A 335 -33.59 -2.11 9.01
C THR A 335 -34.60 -1.00 9.31
N ALA A 336 -34.61 -0.48 10.54
CA ALA A 336 -35.47 0.62 10.92
C ALA A 336 -35.17 1.91 10.16
N LEU A 337 -33.88 2.18 9.93
CA LEU A 337 -33.43 3.32 9.12
C LEU A 337 -33.89 3.20 7.65
N ALA A 338 -33.81 2.01 7.05
CA ALA A 338 -34.31 1.79 5.69
C ALA A 338 -35.83 1.97 5.57
N LEU A 339 -36.60 1.51 6.58
CA LEU A 339 -38.03 1.74 6.64
C LEU A 339 -38.36 3.21 6.84
N LEU A 340 -37.59 3.89 7.67
CA LEU A 340 -37.73 5.33 7.91
C LEU A 340 -37.47 6.18 6.66
N ASP A 341 -36.43 5.84 5.92
CA ASP A 341 -36.03 6.53 4.67
C ASP A 341 -37.12 6.38 3.60
N LYS A 342 -37.71 5.19 3.47
CA LYS A 342 -38.74 4.92 2.46
C LYS A 342 -40.10 5.47 2.81
N TYR A 343 -40.56 5.33 4.06
CA TYR A 343 -41.93 5.58 4.46
C TYR A 343 -42.11 6.83 5.32
N GLY A 344 -41.00 7.45 5.79
CA GLY A 344 -41.07 8.62 6.68
C GLY A 344 -41.60 8.31 8.07
N LYS A 345 -42.00 9.37 8.80
CA LYS A 345 -42.66 9.32 10.12
C LYS A 345 -44.04 9.95 10.06
N SER A 346 -45.01 9.29 10.70
CA SER A 346 -46.33 9.85 10.96
C SER A 346 -46.72 9.58 12.43
N ASN A 347 -47.46 10.50 13.03
CA ASN A 347 -47.97 10.40 14.40
C ASN A 347 -49.53 10.50 14.42
N ASP A 348 -50.19 10.08 13.35
CA ASP A 348 -51.63 10.25 13.19
C ASP A 348 -52.44 9.32 14.12
N LYS A 349 -51.82 8.25 14.64
CA LYS A 349 -52.44 7.30 15.56
C LYS A 349 -51.92 7.45 16.97
N LYS A 350 -52.84 7.40 17.95
CA LYS A 350 -52.48 7.36 19.37
C LYS A 350 -51.82 6.04 19.71
N VAL A 351 -50.58 6.10 20.18
CA VAL A 351 -49.78 4.94 20.61
C VAL A 351 -50.19 4.54 22.01
N GLU A 352 -50.47 3.25 22.21
CA GLU A 352 -50.76 2.67 23.54
C GLU A 352 -49.53 1.96 24.10
N GLU A 353 -48.84 1.17 23.27
CA GLU A 353 -47.68 0.40 23.68
C GLU A 353 -46.68 0.26 22.53
N VAL A 354 -45.41 0.34 22.83
CA VAL A 354 -44.30 0.12 21.88
C VAL A 354 -43.58 -1.18 22.26
N ILE A 355 -43.41 -2.06 21.28
CA ILE A 355 -42.62 -3.30 21.40
C ILE A 355 -41.30 -3.01 20.68
N PRO A 356 -40.19 -2.68 21.41
CA PRO A 356 -38.90 -2.35 20.78
C PRO A 356 -38.31 -3.59 20.11
N PHE A 357 -37.41 -3.39 19.11
CA PHE A 357 -36.73 -4.51 18.47
C PHE A 357 -35.87 -5.28 19.48
N SER A 358 -35.80 -6.60 19.31
CA SER A 358 -34.90 -7.47 20.06
C SER A 358 -34.28 -8.50 19.13
N SER A 359 -32.97 -8.73 19.27
CA SER A 359 -32.22 -9.75 18.51
C SER A 359 -32.75 -11.17 18.74
N SER A 360 -33.33 -11.44 19.90
CA SER A 360 -33.98 -12.73 20.20
C SER A 360 -35.39 -12.88 19.57
N ARG A 361 -36.14 -11.79 19.48
CA ARG A 361 -37.49 -11.79 18.88
C ARG A 361 -37.47 -11.57 17.37
N LYS A 362 -36.50 -10.85 16.85
CA LYS A 362 -36.35 -10.49 15.42
C LYS A 362 -37.51 -9.69 14.83
N TYR A 363 -38.32 -9.03 15.67
CA TYR A 363 -39.37 -8.11 15.25
C TYR A 363 -39.51 -6.96 16.24
N SER A 364 -40.11 -5.85 15.78
CA SER A 364 -40.62 -4.74 16.57
C SER A 364 -42.10 -4.54 16.29
N GLY A 365 -42.80 -3.75 17.10
CA GLY A 365 -44.22 -3.50 16.88
C GLY A 365 -44.75 -2.32 17.69
N VAL A 366 -45.96 -1.91 17.33
CA VAL A 366 -46.69 -0.83 18.02
C VAL A 366 -48.18 -1.17 18.13
N LYS A 367 -48.74 -0.94 19.30
CA LYS A 367 -50.18 -1.10 19.57
C LYS A 367 -50.87 0.26 19.41
N PHE A 368 -51.85 0.29 18.52
CA PHE A 368 -52.75 1.41 18.28
C PHE A 368 -54.16 0.97 18.57
N SER A 369 -54.78 1.48 19.63
CA SER A 369 -56.10 1.06 20.07
C SER A 369 -56.20 -0.46 20.21
N ASP A 370 -57.12 -1.14 19.50
CA ASP A 370 -57.36 -2.59 19.60
C ASP A 370 -56.45 -3.45 18.70
N ILE A 371 -55.54 -2.85 17.90
CA ILE A 371 -54.75 -3.58 16.91
C ILE A 371 -53.28 -3.33 17.20
N THR A 372 -52.50 -4.40 17.30
CA THR A 372 -51.06 -4.37 17.35
C THR A 372 -50.50 -4.72 15.97
N TYR A 373 -49.68 -3.81 15.41
CA TYR A 373 -48.89 -4.06 14.20
C TYR A 373 -47.47 -4.46 14.56
N VAL A 374 -46.94 -5.47 13.86
CA VAL A 374 -45.59 -5.98 14.03
C VAL A 374 -44.89 -6.00 12.70
N VAL A 375 -43.58 -5.67 12.71
CA VAL A 375 -42.71 -5.74 11.54
C VAL A 375 -41.40 -6.47 11.89
N GLY A 376 -41.05 -7.46 11.09
CA GLY A 376 -39.84 -8.26 11.33
C GLY A 376 -39.76 -9.54 10.53
N ALA A 377 -38.92 -10.46 10.98
CA ALA A 377 -38.68 -11.74 10.30
C ALA A 377 -39.95 -12.64 10.34
N PRO A 378 -40.43 -13.11 9.17
CA PRO A 378 -41.69 -13.87 9.08
C PRO A 378 -41.71 -15.11 9.97
N GLU A 379 -40.62 -15.85 10.05
CA GLU A 379 -40.50 -17.09 10.83
C GLU A 379 -40.65 -16.85 12.36
N PHE A 380 -40.22 -15.69 12.83
CA PHE A 380 -40.32 -15.30 14.24
C PHE A 380 -41.68 -14.73 14.62
N ILE A 381 -42.37 -14.11 13.67
CA ILE A 381 -43.72 -13.57 13.88
C ILE A 381 -44.75 -14.69 13.78
N LEU A 382 -44.65 -15.51 12.73
CA LEU A 382 -45.66 -16.54 12.41
C LEU A 382 -45.47 -17.85 13.17
N LYS A 383 -44.23 -18.17 13.57
CA LYS A 383 -43.91 -19.42 14.27
C LYS A 383 -44.50 -20.65 13.57
N ASP A 384 -45.35 -21.42 14.25
CA ASP A 384 -45.99 -22.63 13.71
C ASP A 384 -46.89 -22.37 12.49
N ASN A 385 -47.42 -21.15 12.36
CA ASN A 385 -48.21 -20.71 11.22
C ASN A 385 -47.39 -20.37 9.97
N TYR A 386 -46.03 -20.39 10.02
CA TYR A 386 -45.15 -20.05 8.89
C TYR A 386 -45.46 -20.89 7.65
N LYS A 387 -45.68 -22.20 7.81
CA LYS A 387 -46.02 -23.12 6.73
C LYS A 387 -47.23 -22.68 5.88
N LYS A 388 -48.17 -21.98 6.50
CA LYS A 388 -49.37 -21.48 5.79
C LYS A 388 -49.06 -20.38 4.77
N TYR A 389 -48.00 -19.59 5.03
CA TYR A 389 -47.61 -18.46 4.20
C TYR A 389 -46.31 -18.71 3.44
N GLU A 390 -45.68 -19.86 3.63
CA GLU A 390 -44.38 -20.21 3.04
C GLU A 390 -44.36 -20.07 1.50
N LYS A 391 -45.44 -20.52 0.83
CA LYS A 391 -45.58 -20.40 -0.63
C LYS A 391 -45.62 -18.95 -1.13
N ILE A 392 -45.99 -18.02 -0.28
CA ILE A 392 -46.07 -16.58 -0.60
C ILE A 392 -44.72 -15.90 -0.32
N ILE A 393 -43.99 -16.35 0.70
CA ILE A 393 -42.76 -15.75 1.19
C ILE A 393 -41.54 -16.31 0.46
N SER A 394 -41.46 -17.63 0.25
CA SER A 394 -40.29 -18.32 -0.27
C SER A 394 -39.76 -17.81 -1.62
N PRO A 395 -40.59 -17.37 -2.59
CA PRO A 395 -40.08 -16.86 -3.85
C PRO A 395 -39.17 -15.62 -3.74
N TYR A 396 -39.29 -14.90 -2.63
CA TYR A 396 -38.53 -13.67 -2.41
C TYR A 396 -37.27 -13.85 -1.53
N LEU A 397 -37.14 -14.99 -0.84
CA LEU A 397 -36.03 -15.22 0.11
C LEU A 397 -34.67 -15.43 -0.57
N GLU A 398 -34.67 -15.78 -1.85
CA GLU A 398 -33.43 -15.97 -2.60
C GLU A 398 -32.71 -14.62 -2.90
N ASP A 399 -33.52 -13.59 -3.25
CA ASP A 399 -32.98 -12.31 -3.72
C ASP A 399 -33.07 -11.19 -2.68
N TYR A 400 -33.96 -11.31 -1.69
CA TYR A 400 -34.29 -10.24 -0.75
C TYR A 400 -34.30 -10.70 0.70
N ARG A 401 -33.99 -9.78 1.58
CA ARG A 401 -34.33 -9.89 2.99
C ARG A 401 -35.82 -9.53 3.14
N VAL A 402 -36.66 -10.50 3.45
CA VAL A 402 -38.10 -10.31 3.54
C VAL A 402 -38.46 -9.92 4.98
N LEU A 403 -39.15 -8.79 5.14
CA LEU A 403 -39.85 -8.43 6.37
C LEU A 403 -41.34 -8.65 6.17
N MET A 404 -41.97 -9.24 7.17
CA MET A 404 -43.39 -9.34 7.26
C MET A 404 -43.97 -8.17 8.05
N VAL A 405 -45.04 -7.57 7.55
CA VAL A 405 -45.91 -6.70 8.29
C VAL A 405 -47.14 -7.50 8.69
N GLY A 406 -47.39 -7.63 9.98
CA GLY A 406 -48.51 -8.40 10.53
C GLY A 406 -49.37 -7.57 11.46
N GLU A 407 -50.64 -7.98 11.61
CA GLU A 407 -51.58 -7.42 12.58
C GLU A 407 -52.17 -8.49 13.48
N TYR A 408 -52.34 -8.20 14.78
CA TYR A 408 -53.07 -9.05 15.71
C TYR A 408 -53.81 -8.21 16.77
N LYS A 409 -54.86 -8.82 17.42
CA LYS A 409 -55.64 -8.11 18.44
C LYS A 409 -55.28 -8.50 19.87
N LYS A 410 -55.12 -9.78 20.17
CA LYS A 410 -54.86 -10.25 21.55
C LYS A 410 -53.54 -11.02 21.69
N ASN A 411 -53.26 -11.90 20.76
CA ASN A 411 -52.08 -12.77 20.86
C ASN A 411 -51.31 -12.77 19.53
N ILE A 412 -50.01 -12.74 19.59
CA ILE A 412 -49.12 -12.78 18.42
C ILE A 412 -49.30 -14.07 17.59
N ILE A 413 -49.74 -15.17 18.20
CA ILE A 413 -50.01 -16.42 17.50
C ILE A 413 -51.12 -16.25 16.44
N ASP A 414 -52.03 -15.29 16.66
CA ASP A 414 -53.16 -14.99 15.75
C ASP A 414 -52.80 -13.96 14.69
N THR A 415 -51.50 -13.71 14.47
CA THR A 415 -51.02 -12.68 13.53
C THR A 415 -51.47 -13.00 12.11
N LYS A 416 -52.14 -12.05 11.48
CA LYS A 416 -52.51 -12.07 10.06
C LYS A 416 -51.46 -11.33 9.23
N LEU A 417 -51.12 -11.87 8.09
CA LEU A 417 -50.24 -11.22 7.11
C LEU A 417 -50.97 -10.01 6.51
N VAL A 418 -50.36 -8.85 6.66
CA VAL A 418 -50.80 -7.58 6.06
C VAL A 418 -50.01 -7.30 4.78
N GLY A 419 -48.70 -7.51 4.80
CA GLY A 419 -47.83 -7.32 3.66
C GLY A 419 -46.42 -7.82 3.88
N LEU A 420 -45.64 -7.77 2.81
CA LEU A 420 -44.25 -8.08 2.80
C LEU A 420 -43.45 -6.82 2.35
N ILE A 421 -42.33 -6.58 2.97
CA ILE A 421 -41.36 -5.54 2.56
C ILE A 421 -40.07 -6.24 2.16
N LEU A 422 -39.66 -6.01 0.93
CA LEU A 422 -38.47 -6.60 0.35
C LEU A 422 -37.33 -5.61 0.51
N ILE A 423 -36.30 -5.99 1.27
CA ILE A 423 -35.13 -5.17 1.58
C ILE A 423 -33.90 -5.83 0.99
N GLN A 424 -32.98 -5.01 0.50
CA GLN A 424 -31.69 -5.47 0.01
C GLN A 424 -30.56 -4.54 0.49
N ASP A 425 -29.32 -5.03 0.40
CA ASP A 425 -28.16 -4.21 0.58
C ASP A 425 -28.02 -3.24 -0.61
N LYS A 426 -27.84 -1.96 -0.33
CA LYS A 426 -27.62 -0.94 -1.36
C LYS A 426 -26.20 -1.09 -1.93
N ILE A 427 -26.10 -1.50 -3.19
CA ILE A 427 -24.85 -1.64 -3.91
C ILE A 427 -24.33 -0.24 -4.27
N ARG A 428 -23.03 0.00 -4.13
CA ARG A 428 -22.40 1.25 -4.56
C ARG A 428 -22.53 1.42 -6.07
N GLU A 429 -22.82 2.62 -6.54
CA GLU A 429 -22.92 2.92 -7.97
C GLU A 429 -21.59 2.67 -8.71
N SER A 430 -20.46 2.85 -8.00
CA SER A 430 -19.13 2.62 -8.53
C SER A 430 -18.71 1.14 -8.61
N ALA A 431 -19.43 0.22 -7.97
CA ALA A 431 -19.02 -1.18 -7.89
C ALA A 431 -18.88 -1.88 -9.26
N PRO A 432 -19.84 -1.74 -10.23
CA PRO A 432 -19.71 -2.42 -11.52
C PRO A 432 -18.49 -1.98 -12.31
N SER A 433 -18.22 -0.68 -12.38
CA SER A 433 -17.05 -0.13 -13.11
C SER A 433 -15.72 -0.54 -12.46
N THR A 434 -15.67 -0.60 -11.14
CA THR A 434 -14.49 -1.05 -10.37
C THR A 434 -14.22 -2.54 -10.63
N ILE A 435 -15.25 -3.38 -10.61
CA ILE A 435 -15.11 -4.81 -10.89
C ILE A 435 -14.67 -5.06 -12.34
N GLU A 436 -15.23 -4.31 -13.30
CA GLU A 436 -14.80 -4.37 -14.70
C GLU A 436 -13.32 -3.99 -14.88
N TYR A 437 -12.87 -2.95 -14.16
CA TYR A 437 -11.46 -2.56 -14.16
C TYR A 437 -10.56 -3.70 -13.68
N PHE A 438 -10.86 -4.34 -12.55
CA PHE A 438 -10.07 -5.44 -12.03
C PHE A 438 -10.01 -6.62 -13.02
N LYS A 439 -11.14 -6.97 -13.66
CA LYS A 439 -11.17 -7.98 -14.71
C LYS A 439 -10.25 -7.64 -15.87
N LYS A 440 -10.29 -6.39 -16.37
CA LYS A 440 -9.38 -5.90 -17.44
C LYS A 440 -7.91 -5.93 -17.03
N GLN A 441 -7.63 -5.80 -15.73
CA GLN A 441 -6.28 -5.83 -15.17
C GLN A 441 -5.81 -7.23 -14.76
N GLU A 442 -6.58 -8.27 -15.08
CA GLU A 442 -6.30 -9.67 -14.73
C GLU A 442 -6.10 -9.88 -13.23
N VAL A 443 -6.87 -9.19 -12.39
CA VAL A 443 -6.93 -9.39 -10.94
C VAL A 443 -8.16 -10.25 -10.64
N ASP A 444 -7.95 -11.41 -10.02
CA ASP A 444 -9.02 -12.31 -9.59
C ASP A 444 -9.75 -11.70 -8.38
N LEU A 445 -11.08 -11.60 -8.47
CA LEU A 445 -11.90 -11.01 -7.42
C LEU A 445 -12.58 -12.10 -6.62
N LYS A 446 -12.49 -12.00 -5.29
CA LYS A 446 -13.15 -12.88 -4.34
C LYS A 446 -13.95 -12.08 -3.34
N ILE A 447 -15.20 -12.48 -3.10
CA ILE A 447 -16.07 -11.87 -2.07
C ILE A 447 -16.12 -12.81 -0.87
N ILE A 448 -15.83 -12.27 0.30
CA ILE A 448 -15.77 -13.04 1.55
C ILE A 448 -16.73 -12.39 2.56
N SER A 449 -17.80 -13.08 2.94
CA SER A 449 -18.84 -12.51 3.81
C SER A 449 -19.30 -13.48 4.90
N GLY A 450 -19.79 -12.93 6.00
CA GLY A 450 -20.48 -13.68 7.06
C GLY A 450 -21.92 -14.09 6.70
N ASP A 451 -22.48 -13.52 5.62
CA ASP A 451 -23.84 -13.85 5.14
C ASP A 451 -23.87 -15.16 4.35
N ASP A 452 -25.07 -15.66 4.06
CA ASP A 452 -25.25 -16.88 3.25
C ASP A 452 -24.70 -16.69 1.83
N ALA A 453 -24.01 -17.72 1.30
CA ALA A 453 -23.32 -17.65 0.01
C ALA A 453 -24.26 -17.32 -1.16
N ARG A 454 -25.54 -17.76 -1.12
CA ARG A 454 -26.54 -17.47 -2.17
C ARG A 454 -26.89 -15.99 -2.19
N SER A 455 -27.12 -15.40 -1.01
CA SER A 455 -27.40 -13.96 -0.90
C SER A 455 -26.20 -13.12 -1.38
N VAL A 456 -24.98 -13.53 -1.02
CA VAL A 456 -23.75 -12.85 -1.46
C VAL A 456 -23.56 -12.98 -2.97
N LEU A 457 -23.87 -14.13 -3.56
CA LEU A 457 -23.79 -14.36 -5.01
C LEU A 457 -24.78 -13.46 -5.78
N GLY A 458 -26.01 -13.28 -5.27
CA GLY A 458 -26.98 -12.35 -5.86
C GLY A 458 -26.45 -10.90 -5.89
N ILE A 459 -25.81 -10.46 -4.82
CA ILE A 459 -25.16 -9.14 -4.75
C ILE A 459 -23.96 -9.08 -5.71
N ALA A 460 -23.12 -10.12 -5.76
CA ALA A 460 -21.97 -10.20 -6.65
C ALA A 460 -22.38 -10.06 -8.13
N LYS A 461 -23.39 -10.78 -8.56
CA LYS A 461 -23.93 -10.71 -9.94
C LYS A 461 -24.44 -9.31 -10.28
N ARG A 462 -25.19 -8.69 -9.39
CA ARG A 462 -25.67 -7.30 -9.56
C ARG A 462 -24.53 -6.30 -9.57
N ALA A 463 -23.44 -6.56 -8.85
CA ALA A 463 -22.24 -5.74 -8.85
C ALA A 463 -21.35 -5.96 -10.08
N GLY A 464 -21.68 -6.91 -10.98
CA GLY A 464 -20.96 -7.12 -12.25
C GLY A 464 -20.06 -8.37 -12.31
N PHE A 465 -20.19 -9.31 -11.35
CA PHE A 465 -19.58 -10.64 -11.52
C PHE A 465 -20.30 -11.42 -12.64
N SER A 466 -19.62 -12.39 -13.20
CA SER A 466 -20.18 -13.22 -14.28
C SER A 466 -21.25 -14.21 -13.74
N ASP A 467 -22.17 -14.64 -14.62
CA ASP A 467 -23.27 -15.55 -14.25
C ASP A 467 -22.79 -16.94 -13.85
N ASP A 468 -21.62 -17.37 -14.34
CA ASP A 468 -20.95 -18.63 -14.03
C ASP A 468 -20.14 -18.59 -12.73
N THR A 469 -20.15 -17.47 -11.99
CA THR A 469 -19.46 -17.33 -10.71
C THR A 469 -19.97 -18.36 -9.70
N LEU A 470 -19.02 -19.11 -9.11
CA LEU A 470 -19.31 -20.17 -8.14
C LEU A 470 -19.26 -19.62 -6.71
N ALA A 471 -20.18 -20.07 -5.88
CA ALA A 471 -20.28 -19.70 -4.48
C ALA A 471 -20.32 -20.94 -3.56
N ILE A 472 -19.79 -20.79 -2.34
CA ILE A 472 -19.78 -21.84 -1.33
C ILE A 472 -19.96 -21.24 0.09
N ASN A 473 -20.67 -21.92 0.97
CA ASN A 473 -20.67 -21.60 2.39
C ASN A 473 -19.44 -22.20 3.07
N ALA A 474 -18.71 -21.39 3.83
CA ALA A 474 -17.48 -21.81 4.51
C ALA A 474 -17.72 -22.80 5.65
N THR A 475 -18.97 -23.01 6.06
CA THR A 475 -19.35 -24.01 7.08
C THR A 475 -19.05 -25.45 6.68
N VAL A 476 -18.88 -25.73 5.38
CA VAL A 476 -18.52 -27.08 4.88
C VAL A 476 -17.01 -27.27 4.71
N LEU A 477 -16.21 -26.22 4.95
CA LEU A 477 -14.75 -26.26 4.85
C LEU A 477 -14.16 -26.51 6.23
N GLU A 478 -13.85 -27.76 6.54
CA GLU A 478 -13.39 -28.15 7.89
C GLU A 478 -11.88 -28.10 8.01
N THR A 479 -11.15 -28.45 6.95
CA THR A 479 -9.68 -28.54 6.97
C THR A 479 -9.02 -27.41 6.18
N ASP A 480 -7.75 -27.13 6.47
CA ASP A 480 -6.95 -26.15 5.70
C ASP A 480 -6.77 -26.61 4.24
N GLN A 481 -6.85 -27.93 3.96
CA GLN A 481 -6.80 -28.46 2.60
C GLN A 481 -8.09 -28.15 1.83
N ASP A 482 -9.27 -28.27 2.47
CA ASP A 482 -10.55 -27.88 1.86
C ASP A 482 -10.55 -26.39 1.50
N ILE A 483 -9.97 -25.54 2.39
CA ILE A 483 -9.84 -24.11 2.13
C ILE A 483 -8.92 -23.88 0.92
N LEU A 484 -7.78 -24.56 0.82
CA LEU A 484 -6.84 -24.42 -0.28
C LEU A 484 -7.47 -24.76 -1.64
N GLU A 485 -8.27 -25.83 -1.70
CA GLU A 485 -9.01 -26.22 -2.90
C GLU A 485 -10.14 -25.24 -3.21
N ALA A 486 -10.88 -24.80 -2.18
CA ALA A 486 -11.99 -23.88 -2.35
C ALA A 486 -11.56 -22.52 -2.89
N VAL A 487 -10.46 -21.93 -2.40
CA VAL A 487 -9.97 -20.61 -2.88
C VAL A 487 -9.52 -20.63 -4.34
N SER A 488 -9.16 -21.81 -4.87
CA SER A 488 -8.82 -21.99 -6.30
C SER A 488 -10.06 -22.10 -7.20
N LYS A 489 -11.19 -22.58 -6.66
CA LYS A 489 -12.39 -22.92 -7.43
C LYS A 489 -13.50 -21.90 -7.34
N TYR A 490 -13.72 -21.31 -6.17
CA TYR A 490 -14.84 -20.42 -5.87
C TYR A 490 -14.38 -18.97 -5.80
N SER A 491 -15.29 -18.05 -6.20
CA SER A 491 -15.07 -16.60 -6.09
C SER A 491 -15.94 -15.94 -5.03
N VAL A 492 -16.97 -16.61 -4.53
CA VAL A 492 -17.88 -16.11 -3.50
C VAL A 492 -17.93 -17.06 -2.32
N PHE A 493 -17.66 -16.54 -1.12
CA PHE A 493 -17.63 -17.29 0.13
C PHE A 493 -18.63 -16.70 1.13
N GLY A 494 -19.61 -17.50 1.55
CA GLY A 494 -20.58 -17.13 2.56
C GLY A 494 -20.35 -17.83 3.90
N ARG A 495 -21.00 -17.37 4.96
CA ARG A 495 -20.92 -17.91 6.34
C ARG A 495 -19.48 -18.03 6.85
N VAL A 496 -18.61 -17.09 6.44
CA VAL A 496 -17.18 -17.08 6.79
C VAL A 496 -16.97 -16.47 8.18
N THR A 497 -16.25 -17.18 9.04
CA THR A 497 -15.83 -16.66 10.35
C THR A 497 -14.57 -15.77 10.21
N PRO A 498 -14.27 -14.91 11.18
CA PRO A 498 -13.05 -14.07 11.14
C PRO A 498 -11.76 -14.87 11.00
N ASP A 499 -11.63 -16.03 11.66
CA ASP A 499 -10.46 -16.90 11.51
C ASP A 499 -10.38 -17.54 10.11
N GLN A 500 -11.52 -17.95 9.55
CA GLN A 500 -11.54 -18.46 8.17
C GLN A 500 -11.20 -17.37 7.16
N LYS A 501 -11.62 -16.10 7.35
CA LYS A 501 -11.16 -14.98 6.49
C LYS A 501 -9.64 -14.92 6.42
N ARG A 502 -8.97 -15.00 7.57
CA ARG A 502 -7.51 -15.06 7.65
C ARG A 502 -6.92 -16.27 6.94
N LYS A 503 -7.50 -17.47 7.16
CA LYS A 503 -7.03 -18.71 6.51
C LYS A 503 -7.16 -18.67 4.99
N PHE A 504 -8.18 -18.00 4.43
CA PHE A 504 -8.34 -17.80 2.99
C PHE A 504 -7.19 -16.97 2.42
N ILE A 505 -6.81 -15.88 3.09
CA ILE A 505 -5.65 -15.07 2.69
C ILE A 505 -4.37 -15.91 2.69
N LEU A 506 -4.10 -16.64 3.78
CA LEU A 506 -2.93 -17.53 3.87
C LEU A 506 -2.91 -18.63 2.81
N ALA A 507 -4.08 -19.21 2.48
CA ALA A 507 -4.19 -20.21 1.43
C ALA A 507 -3.84 -19.65 0.04
N LEU A 508 -4.35 -18.45 -0.29
CA LEU A 508 -4.01 -17.76 -1.54
C LEU A 508 -2.52 -17.41 -1.62
N GLN A 509 -1.94 -16.90 -0.54
CA GLN A 509 -0.50 -16.62 -0.45
C GLN A 509 0.35 -17.90 -0.61
N LYS A 510 -0.09 -19.02 -0.04
CA LYS A 510 0.57 -20.32 -0.19
C LYS A 510 0.54 -20.84 -1.64
N LEU A 511 -0.49 -20.48 -2.41
CA LEU A 511 -0.57 -20.74 -3.86
C LEU A 511 0.33 -19.79 -4.69
N GLY A 512 0.95 -18.79 -4.06
CA GLY A 512 1.88 -17.86 -4.71
C GLY A 512 1.22 -16.56 -5.17
N HIS A 513 -0.03 -16.30 -4.77
CA HIS A 513 -0.73 -15.05 -5.07
C HIS A 513 -0.31 -13.90 -4.15
N SER A 514 -0.39 -12.68 -4.68
CA SER A 514 -0.27 -11.43 -3.90
C SER A 514 -1.67 -10.89 -3.64
N VAL A 515 -2.07 -10.92 -2.37
CA VAL A 515 -3.47 -10.72 -1.98
C VAL A 515 -3.71 -9.31 -1.42
N LEU A 516 -4.69 -8.60 -2.01
CA LEU A 516 -5.30 -7.41 -1.43
C LEU A 516 -6.52 -7.83 -0.59
N MET A 517 -6.65 -7.32 0.64
CA MET A 517 -7.87 -7.42 1.43
C MET A 517 -8.51 -6.05 1.62
N GLY A 518 -9.78 -5.93 1.24
CA GLY A 518 -10.63 -4.78 1.52
C GLY A 518 -11.71 -5.14 2.54
N GLY A 519 -11.81 -4.36 3.63
CA GLY A 519 -12.80 -4.60 4.67
C GLY A 519 -13.01 -3.39 5.56
N ASP A 520 -14.13 -3.34 6.29
CA ASP A 520 -14.51 -2.22 7.14
C ASP A 520 -14.90 -2.62 8.58
N GLY A 521 -15.03 -3.93 8.85
CA GLY A 521 -15.50 -4.46 10.11
C GLY A 521 -14.40 -4.95 11.05
N VAL A 522 -14.76 -5.11 12.33
CA VAL A 522 -13.89 -5.76 13.34
C VAL A 522 -13.57 -7.20 12.94
N ASN A 523 -14.49 -7.86 12.22
CA ASN A 523 -14.34 -9.24 11.74
C ASN A 523 -13.27 -9.40 10.65
N ASP A 524 -12.83 -8.30 10.04
CA ASP A 524 -11.83 -8.29 8.96
C ASP A 524 -10.41 -8.10 9.46
N VAL A 525 -10.23 -7.68 10.71
CA VAL A 525 -8.95 -7.28 11.30
C VAL A 525 -7.85 -8.32 11.09
N LEU A 526 -8.15 -9.61 11.33
CA LEU A 526 -7.18 -10.68 11.16
C LEU A 526 -6.78 -10.88 9.70
N ALA A 527 -7.73 -10.77 8.77
CA ALA A 527 -7.48 -10.90 7.35
C ALA A 527 -6.74 -9.67 6.79
N LEU A 528 -7.11 -8.45 7.20
CA LEU A 528 -6.44 -7.20 6.83
C LEU A 528 -4.97 -7.19 7.27
N LYS A 529 -4.67 -7.71 8.47
CA LYS A 529 -3.30 -7.81 8.99
C LYS A 529 -2.46 -8.85 8.24
N GLU A 530 -3.06 -9.95 7.80
CA GLU A 530 -2.37 -11.04 7.11
C GLU A 530 -2.12 -10.76 5.64
N ALA A 531 -2.98 -9.98 4.98
CA ALA A 531 -2.89 -9.67 3.56
C ALA A 531 -1.58 -8.95 3.18
N ASP A 532 -1.15 -9.11 1.92
CA ASP A 532 0.04 -8.42 1.40
C ASP A 532 -0.22 -6.92 1.24
N ALA A 533 -1.44 -6.55 0.88
CA ALA A 533 -1.95 -5.19 0.88
C ALA A 533 -3.32 -5.14 1.54
N SER A 534 -3.60 -4.10 2.33
CA SER A 534 -4.88 -3.96 3.02
C SER A 534 -5.46 -2.56 2.91
N VAL A 535 -6.78 -2.48 2.71
CA VAL A 535 -7.54 -1.25 2.52
C VAL A 535 -8.74 -1.24 3.45
N ALA A 536 -8.88 -0.19 4.25
CA ALA A 536 -10.06 0.05 5.08
C ALA A 536 -10.85 1.28 4.58
N MET A 537 -12.14 1.27 4.87
CA MET A 537 -13.02 2.42 4.67
C MET A 537 -12.94 3.36 5.89
N ASN A 538 -12.98 4.67 5.68
CA ASN A 538 -12.98 5.63 6.79
C ASN A 538 -14.24 5.53 7.65
N SER A 539 -15.38 5.15 7.04
CA SER A 539 -16.63 4.87 7.74
C SER A 539 -16.64 3.56 8.53
N GLY A 540 -15.60 2.72 8.34
CA GLY A 540 -15.47 1.44 9.02
C GLY A 540 -15.02 1.53 10.46
N ALA A 541 -14.95 0.38 11.13
CA ALA A 541 -14.49 0.26 12.51
C ALA A 541 -13.05 0.76 12.67
N ASP A 542 -12.76 1.41 13.79
CA ASP A 542 -11.40 1.88 14.12
C ASP A 542 -10.37 0.75 14.09
N ALA A 543 -10.79 -0.43 14.50
CA ALA A 543 -10.01 -1.65 14.42
C ALA A 543 -9.48 -1.95 13.01
N ALA A 544 -10.35 -1.88 12.01
CA ALA A 544 -9.99 -2.12 10.62
C ALA A 544 -9.05 -1.02 10.10
N LYS A 545 -9.34 0.25 10.45
CA LYS A 545 -8.49 1.40 10.07
C LYS A 545 -7.08 1.28 10.65
N ASN A 546 -6.95 0.89 11.92
CA ASN A 546 -5.65 0.86 12.60
C ASN A 546 -4.70 -0.25 12.13
N VAL A 547 -5.23 -1.33 11.56
CA VAL A 547 -4.40 -2.44 11.04
C VAL A 547 -4.17 -2.35 9.53
N SER A 548 -4.95 -1.57 8.81
CA SER A 548 -4.86 -1.45 7.36
C SER A 548 -3.70 -0.56 6.94
N GLN A 549 -3.09 -0.88 5.83
CA GLN A 549 -1.99 -0.08 5.26
C GLN A 549 -2.51 1.18 4.54
N LEU A 550 -3.76 1.13 4.07
CA LEU A 550 -4.42 2.23 3.36
C LEU A 550 -5.80 2.49 3.95
N ILE A 551 -6.21 3.76 3.99
CA ILE A 551 -7.56 4.16 4.38
C ILE A 551 -8.15 5.05 3.29
N LEU A 552 -9.35 4.70 2.80
CA LEU A 552 -10.12 5.51 1.87
C LEU A 552 -10.93 6.54 2.67
N LEU A 553 -10.48 7.80 2.68
CA LEU A 553 -11.07 8.86 3.50
C LEU A 553 -12.51 9.20 3.09
N ASP A 554 -12.84 9.07 1.80
CA ASP A 554 -14.21 9.23 1.30
C ASP A 554 -15.05 7.95 1.42
N SER A 555 -14.45 6.87 1.92
CA SER A 555 -15.07 5.54 1.94
C SER A 555 -15.57 5.09 0.56
N ASP A 556 -14.95 5.54 -0.53
CA ASP A 556 -15.34 5.19 -1.90
C ASP A 556 -14.42 4.11 -2.47
N PHE A 557 -15.04 2.96 -2.73
CA PHE A 557 -14.39 1.79 -3.32
C PHE A 557 -13.84 2.06 -4.74
N SER A 558 -14.37 3.05 -5.46
CA SER A 558 -13.91 3.45 -6.80
C SER A 558 -12.47 3.95 -6.83
N SER A 559 -11.90 4.34 -5.72
CA SER A 559 -10.50 4.78 -5.62
C SER A 559 -9.49 3.62 -5.70
N ILE A 560 -9.90 2.37 -5.47
CA ILE A 560 -8.96 1.22 -5.44
C ILE A 560 -8.28 0.98 -6.81
N PRO A 561 -8.95 1.07 -7.96
CA PRO A 561 -8.33 1.06 -9.27
C PRO A 561 -7.15 2.03 -9.42
N ASP A 562 -7.33 3.27 -8.99
CA ASP A 562 -6.31 4.32 -9.10
C ASP A 562 -5.12 4.04 -8.17
N ILE A 563 -5.37 3.47 -6.99
CA ILE A 563 -4.34 3.03 -6.05
C ILE A 563 -3.47 1.93 -6.67
N VAL A 564 -4.08 0.91 -7.28
CA VAL A 564 -3.36 -0.19 -7.96
C VAL A 564 -2.59 0.33 -9.17
N ALA A 565 -3.20 1.21 -9.98
CA ALA A 565 -2.54 1.84 -11.13
C ALA A 565 -1.33 2.68 -10.70
N GLU A 566 -1.44 3.43 -9.60
CA GLU A 566 -0.35 4.22 -9.05
C GLU A 566 0.78 3.33 -8.51
N GLY A 567 0.45 2.22 -7.84
CA GLY A 567 1.43 1.21 -7.43
C GLY A 567 2.21 0.67 -8.64
N ARG A 568 1.52 0.26 -9.70
CA ARG A 568 2.14 -0.24 -10.94
C ARG A 568 3.01 0.80 -11.61
N ARG A 569 2.55 2.04 -11.71
CA ARG A 569 3.32 3.17 -12.24
C ARG A 569 4.64 3.33 -11.46
N THR A 570 4.54 3.31 -10.15
CA THR A 570 5.68 3.47 -9.23
C THR A 570 6.75 2.41 -9.47
N ILE A 571 6.36 1.14 -9.45
CA ILE A 571 7.31 0.03 -9.58
C ILE A 571 7.93 -0.03 -10.98
N ASN A 572 7.12 0.13 -12.03
CA ASN A 572 7.62 0.15 -13.41
C ASN A 572 8.64 1.29 -13.63
N ASN A 573 8.39 2.46 -13.05
CA ASN A 573 9.30 3.60 -13.16
C ASN A 573 10.58 3.38 -12.35
N ILE A 574 10.49 2.83 -11.13
CA ILE A 574 11.65 2.46 -10.33
C ILE A 574 12.49 1.41 -11.07
N GLU A 575 11.90 0.37 -11.66
CA GLU A 575 12.61 -0.70 -12.38
C GLU A 575 13.35 -0.15 -13.61
N ARG A 576 12.71 0.71 -14.40
CA ARG A 576 13.34 1.34 -15.57
C ARG A 576 14.51 2.24 -15.16
N SER A 577 14.29 3.11 -14.19
CA SER A 577 15.32 4.02 -13.70
C SER A 577 16.48 3.27 -13.02
N ALA A 578 16.18 2.23 -12.24
CA ALA A 578 17.20 1.38 -11.63
C ALA A 578 18.12 0.72 -12.67
N SER A 579 17.58 0.37 -13.86
CA SER A 579 18.41 -0.22 -14.91
C SER A 579 19.50 0.75 -15.40
N LEU A 580 19.23 2.07 -15.44
CA LEU A 580 20.23 3.08 -15.81
C LEU A 580 21.39 3.11 -14.81
N PHE A 581 21.11 3.09 -13.51
CA PHE A 581 22.14 3.07 -12.46
C PHE A 581 22.97 1.80 -12.49
N ILE A 582 22.32 0.66 -12.66
CA ILE A 582 22.97 -0.66 -12.66
C ILE A 582 23.85 -0.87 -13.90
N VAL A 583 23.52 -0.27 -15.06
CA VAL A 583 24.41 -0.26 -16.24
C VAL A 583 25.79 0.29 -15.86
N LYS A 584 25.82 1.47 -15.23
CA LYS A 584 27.09 2.10 -14.80
C LYS A 584 27.87 1.18 -13.85
N THR A 585 27.18 0.66 -12.85
CA THR A 585 27.80 -0.20 -11.83
C THR A 585 28.42 -1.44 -12.44
N ILE A 586 27.69 -2.13 -13.34
CA ILE A 586 28.16 -3.38 -13.97
C ILE A 586 29.37 -3.11 -14.90
N TYR A 587 29.28 -2.13 -15.84
CA TYR A 587 30.40 -1.92 -16.75
C TYR A 587 31.65 -1.40 -16.01
N THR A 588 31.47 -0.56 -15.00
CA THR A 588 32.63 -0.06 -14.21
C THR A 588 33.26 -1.20 -13.42
N PHE A 589 32.47 -2.07 -12.81
CA PHE A 589 32.98 -3.26 -12.12
C PHE A 589 33.78 -4.16 -13.06
N LEU A 590 33.24 -4.45 -14.25
CA LEU A 590 33.93 -5.24 -15.26
C LEU A 590 35.24 -4.56 -15.73
N LEU A 591 35.23 -3.25 -15.99
CA LEU A 591 36.42 -2.51 -16.38
C LEU A 591 37.47 -2.52 -15.27
N VAL A 592 37.09 -2.25 -14.03
CA VAL A 592 38.01 -2.28 -12.90
C VAL A 592 38.67 -3.63 -12.77
N PHE A 593 37.90 -4.72 -12.87
CA PHE A 593 38.44 -6.07 -12.84
C PHE A 593 39.44 -6.37 -13.98
N LEU A 594 39.14 -5.88 -15.19
CA LEU A 594 40.06 -5.99 -16.34
C LEU A 594 41.31 -5.17 -16.14
N PHE A 595 41.18 -3.93 -15.69
CA PHE A 595 42.32 -2.99 -15.57
C PHE A 595 43.22 -3.24 -14.35
N ILE A 596 42.77 -3.99 -13.33
CA ILE A 596 43.65 -4.49 -12.26
C ILE A 596 44.72 -5.42 -12.81
N ASN A 597 44.42 -6.20 -13.86
CA ASN A 597 45.33 -7.17 -14.44
C ASN A 597 46.16 -6.65 -15.64
N THR A 598 45.93 -5.41 -16.05
CA THR A 598 46.66 -4.79 -17.18
C THR A 598 47.56 -3.68 -16.69
N LYS A 599 48.69 -3.42 -17.39
CA LYS A 599 49.52 -2.24 -17.15
C LYS A 599 49.03 -1.00 -17.92
N SER A 600 47.70 -0.95 -18.20
CA SER A 600 47.10 0.16 -18.93
C SER A 600 46.40 1.12 -17.98
N ARG A 601 46.34 2.41 -18.32
CA ARG A 601 45.63 3.43 -17.53
C ARG A 601 44.13 3.18 -17.59
N TYR A 602 43.42 3.42 -16.50
CA TYR A 602 41.96 3.31 -16.45
C TYR A 602 41.30 4.34 -17.40
N PRO A 603 40.24 3.98 -18.16
CA PRO A 603 39.75 4.80 -19.27
C PRO A 603 39.10 6.12 -18.86
N PHE A 604 38.67 6.27 -17.63
CA PHE A 604 37.89 7.42 -17.16
C PHE A 604 38.56 8.17 -16.03
N ILE A 605 38.27 9.47 -15.94
CA ILE A 605 38.53 10.30 -14.77
C ILE A 605 37.21 10.75 -14.11
N PRO A 606 37.16 11.12 -12.81
CA PRO A 606 35.93 11.39 -12.09
C PRO A 606 35.01 12.43 -12.73
N ILE A 607 35.59 13.53 -13.29
CA ILE A 607 34.81 14.59 -13.91
C ILE A 607 34.06 14.13 -15.17
N GLN A 608 34.67 13.23 -15.97
CA GLN A 608 34.05 12.64 -17.16
C GLN A 608 32.92 11.68 -16.77
N LEU A 609 33.11 10.87 -15.72
CA LEU A 609 32.05 9.99 -15.18
C LEU A 609 30.89 10.80 -14.58
N SER A 610 31.19 12.00 -14.01
CA SER A 610 30.15 12.90 -13.53
C SER A 610 29.26 13.40 -14.67
N LEU A 611 29.89 13.86 -15.78
CA LEU A 611 29.16 14.29 -16.99
C LEU A 611 28.33 13.14 -17.57
N LEU A 612 28.95 11.96 -17.78
CA LEU A 612 28.31 10.77 -18.31
C LEU A 612 27.11 10.36 -17.44
N SER A 613 27.29 10.28 -16.10
CA SER A 613 26.24 9.92 -15.17
C SER A 613 25.09 10.93 -15.15
N THR A 614 25.37 12.21 -15.22
CA THR A 614 24.34 13.25 -15.26
C THR A 614 23.47 13.14 -16.51
N LEU A 615 24.08 12.94 -17.68
CA LEU A 615 23.37 12.93 -18.96
C LEU A 615 22.70 11.59 -19.28
N THR A 616 23.31 10.47 -18.89
CA THR A 616 22.74 9.14 -19.24
C THR A 616 21.93 8.50 -18.11
N ILE A 617 22.06 8.98 -16.88
CA ILE A 617 21.40 8.38 -15.71
C ILE A 617 20.57 9.41 -14.93
N GLY A 618 21.22 10.48 -14.42
CA GLY A 618 20.58 11.40 -13.45
C GLY A 618 19.34 12.08 -14.01
N ILE A 619 19.50 12.90 -15.06
CA ILE A 619 18.38 13.60 -15.70
C ILE A 619 17.34 12.61 -16.27
N PRO A 620 17.74 11.57 -17.05
CA PRO A 620 16.77 10.59 -17.56
C PRO A 620 15.98 9.88 -16.48
N SER A 621 16.61 9.43 -15.40
CA SER A 621 15.95 8.69 -14.33
C SER A 621 14.87 9.53 -13.64
N PHE A 622 15.12 10.83 -13.46
CA PHE A 622 14.14 11.75 -12.89
C PHE A 622 12.93 11.95 -13.81
N VAL A 623 13.16 12.11 -15.12
CA VAL A 623 12.04 12.25 -16.10
C VAL A 623 11.22 10.96 -16.18
N LEU A 624 11.88 9.80 -16.23
CA LEU A 624 11.19 8.50 -16.26
C LEU A 624 10.39 8.22 -14.98
N ALA A 625 10.84 8.74 -13.83
CA ALA A 625 10.15 8.58 -12.55
C ALA A 625 8.76 9.23 -12.54
N LEU A 626 8.53 10.27 -13.36
CA LEU A 626 7.28 11.01 -13.43
C LEU A 626 6.31 10.47 -14.50
N GLU A 627 6.74 9.53 -15.34
CA GLU A 627 5.93 9.00 -16.44
C GLU A 627 4.76 8.15 -15.95
N PHE A 628 3.65 8.19 -16.71
CA PHE A 628 2.51 7.31 -16.50
C PHE A 628 2.76 5.95 -17.16
N ASN A 629 2.83 4.88 -16.36
CA ASN A 629 3.03 3.51 -16.81
C ASN A 629 2.33 2.53 -15.86
N ASN A 630 1.14 2.08 -16.19
CA ASN A 630 0.31 1.19 -15.39
C ASN A 630 0.34 -0.29 -15.86
N ASN A 631 1.31 -0.67 -16.68
CA ASN A 631 1.46 -2.06 -17.11
C ASN A 631 1.63 -2.99 -15.90
N ARG A 632 1.17 -4.24 -16.04
CA ARG A 632 1.30 -5.25 -14.99
C ARG A 632 2.77 -5.46 -14.62
N VAL A 633 3.07 -5.42 -13.33
CA VAL A 633 4.42 -5.61 -12.79
C VAL A 633 4.77 -7.10 -12.77
N LYS A 634 5.96 -7.43 -13.27
CA LYS A 634 6.50 -8.80 -13.20
C LYS A 634 7.26 -9.00 -11.90
N SER A 635 7.16 -10.18 -11.30
CA SER A 635 7.94 -10.56 -10.13
C SER A 635 9.45 -10.62 -10.44
N GLY A 636 10.30 -10.48 -9.40
CA GLY A 636 11.75 -10.60 -9.56
C GLY A 636 12.42 -9.28 -9.99
N PHE A 637 12.19 -8.20 -9.25
CA PHE A 637 12.72 -6.86 -9.51
C PHE A 637 14.20 -6.84 -9.90
N LEU A 638 15.06 -7.46 -9.08
CA LEU A 638 16.51 -7.44 -9.31
C LEU A 638 16.88 -8.12 -10.64
N LEU A 639 16.26 -9.26 -10.94
CA LEU A 639 16.53 -10.00 -12.18
C LEU A 639 16.10 -9.18 -13.41
N ASN A 640 14.94 -8.53 -13.35
CA ASN A 640 14.43 -7.67 -14.42
C ASN A 640 15.35 -6.48 -14.68
N VAL A 641 15.84 -5.84 -13.62
CA VAL A 641 16.80 -4.72 -13.72
C VAL A 641 18.12 -5.17 -14.34
N ILE A 642 18.69 -6.28 -13.86
CA ILE A 642 19.95 -6.84 -14.41
C ILE A 642 19.76 -7.25 -15.87
N LYS A 643 18.65 -7.89 -16.23
CA LYS A 643 18.33 -8.29 -17.61
C LYS A 643 18.34 -7.10 -18.57
N LYS A 644 17.82 -5.96 -18.15
CA LYS A 644 17.82 -4.71 -18.94
C LYS A 644 19.20 -4.08 -19.02
N ALA A 645 19.98 -4.11 -17.93
CA ALA A 645 21.26 -3.40 -17.81
C ALA A 645 22.44 -4.16 -18.45
N LEU A 646 22.46 -5.50 -18.35
CA LEU A 646 23.62 -6.32 -18.71
C LEU A 646 24.04 -6.22 -20.18
N PRO A 647 23.13 -6.22 -21.19
CA PRO A 647 23.52 -6.08 -22.60
C PRO A 647 24.29 -4.78 -22.87
N THR A 648 23.77 -3.67 -22.32
CA THR A 648 24.40 -2.34 -22.45
C THR A 648 25.77 -2.31 -21.80
N SER A 649 25.88 -2.88 -20.59
CA SER A 649 27.14 -2.90 -19.84
C SER A 649 28.22 -3.71 -20.57
N ILE A 650 27.88 -4.89 -21.08
CA ILE A 650 28.80 -5.72 -21.87
C ILE A 650 29.24 -4.99 -23.14
N LEU A 651 28.30 -4.32 -23.82
CA LEU A 651 28.59 -3.59 -25.03
C LEU A 651 29.56 -2.41 -24.81
N ILE A 652 29.38 -1.66 -23.70
CA ILE A 652 30.32 -0.58 -23.33
C ILE A 652 31.70 -1.14 -23.09
N VAL A 653 31.83 -2.23 -22.30
CA VAL A 653 33.13 -2.87 -22.02
C VAL A 653 33.80 -3.37 -23.29
N PHE A 654 33.04 -4.03 -24.17
CA PHE A 654 33.52 -4.54 -25.43
C PHE A 654 34.10 -3.44 -26.34
N ASN A 655 33.36 -2.33 -26.50
CA ASN A 655 33.83 -1.20 -27.29
C ASN A 655 35.05 -0.54 -26.68
N ILE A 656 35.14 -0.41 -25.37
CA ILE A 656 36.33 0.13 -24.69
C ILE A 656 37.55 -0.75 -24.94
N LEU A 657 37.40 -2.08 -24.89
CA LEU A 657 38.51 -2.99 -25.21
C LEU A 657 38.98 -2.85 -26.66
N ILE A 658 38.04 -2.70 -27.61
CA ILE A 658 38.42 -2.44 -29.03
C ILE A 658 39.18 -1.10 -29.15
N ILE A 659 38.72 -0.04 -28.47
CA ILE A 659 39.42 1.26 -28.49
C ILE A 659 40.85 1.13 -27.95
N TYR A 660 41.04 0.37 -26.85
CA TYR A 660 42.39 0.10 -26.32
C TYR A 660 43.27 -0.70 -27.27
N LEU A 661 42.71 -1.72 -27.92
CA LEU A 661 43.41 -2.54 -28.91
C LEU A 661 43.86 -1.65 -30.10
N LEU A 662 42.96 -0.83 -30.66
CA LEU A 662 43.26 0.11 -31.72
C LEU A 662 44.23 1.20 -31.27
N GLY A 663 44.11 1.66 -30.01
CA GLY A 663 45.05 2.59 -29.41
C GLY A 663 46.50 2.09 -29.37
N MET A 664 46.67 0.79 -29.06
CA MET A 664 48.00 0.15 -29.09
C MET A 664 48.50 0.00 -30.52
N LEU A 665 47.66 -0.35 -31.48
CA LEU A 665 48.01 -0.54 -32.88
C LEU A 665 48.40 0.77 -33.57
N PHE A 666 47.69 1.86 -33.28
CA PHE A 666 47.87 3.18 -33.92
C PHE A 666 48.61 4.21 -33.06
N SER A 667 49.18 3.78 -31.92
CA SER A 667 49.91 4.64 -30.99
C SER A 667 49.12 5.89 -30.55
N ILE A 668 47.83 5.73 -30.27
CA ILE A 668 46.92 6.78 -29.83
C ILE A 668 47.24 7.14 -28.36
N SER A 669 47.25 8.44 -28.02
CA SER A 669 47.58 8.88 -26.66
C SER A 669 46.50 8.45 -25.64
N SER A 670 46.86 8.25 -24.38
CA SER A 670 45.94 7.85 -23.31
C SER A 670 44.78 8.82 -23.12
N ASN A 671 44.99 10.12 -23.34
CA ASN A 671 43.93 11.13 -23.21
C ASN A 671 42.93 11.07 -24.38
N GLU A 672 43.41 10.76 -25.58
CA GLU A 672 42.55 10.54 -26.75
C GLU A 672 41.71 9.26 -26.60
N ILE A 673 42.33 8.17 -26.12
CA ILE A 673 41.63 6.93 -25.78
C ILE A 673 40.52 7.21 -24.75
N SER A 674 40.82 7.98 -23.70
CA SER A 674 39.82 8.36 -22.68
C SER A 674 38.62 9.13 -23.31
N THR A 675 38.93 10.11 -24.18
CA THR A 675 37.89 10.88 -24.88
C THR A 675 37.01 10.01 -25.76
N MET A 676 37.59 9.09 -26.54
CA MET A 676 36.86 8.12 -27.37
C MET A 676 35.97 7.21 -26.52
N CYS A 677 36.50 6.70 -25.39
CA CYS A 677 35.73 5.86 -24.44
C CYS A 677 34.52 6.59 -23.87
N VAL A 678 34.63 7.88 -23.52
CA VAL A 678 33.50 8.68 -23.03
C VAL A 678 32.46 8.84 -24.11
N ILE A 679 32.85 9.22 -25.34
CA ILE A 679 31.90 9.45 -26.45
C ILE A 679 31.10 8.19 -26.77
N ILE A 680 31.79 7.06 -26.91
CA ILE A 680 31.09 5.79 -27.21
C ILE A 680 30.20 5.34 -26.05
N SER A 681 30.61 5.55 -24.80
CA SER A 681 29.83 5.22 -23.62
C SER A 681 28.56 6.07 -23.52
N VAL A 682 28.64 7.38 -23.82
CA VAL A 682 27.47 8.28 -23.88
C VAL A 682 26.53 7.85 -25.01
N PHE A 683 27.05 7.53 -26.18
CA PHE A 683 26.24 7.04 -27.31
C PHE A 683 25.46 5.75 -26.94
N ILE A 684 26.16 4.76 -26.38
CA ILE A 684 25.53 3.49 -25.96
C ILE A 684 24.55 3.74 -24.80
N GLY A 685 24.85 4.67 -23.87
CA GLY A 685 23.94 5.10 -22.81
C GLY A 685 22.64 5.70 -23.36
N PHE A 686 22.71 6.57 -24.39
CA PHE A 686 21.52 7.11 -25.03
C PHE A 686 20.75 6.05 -25.82
N MET A 687 21.43 5.08 -26.42
CA MET A 687 20.80 3.95 -27.08
C MET A 687 20.04 3.08 -26.06
N HIS A 688 20.62 2.84 -24.89
CA HIS A 688 19.93 2.16 -23.78
C HIS A 688 18.68 2.95 -23.33
N LEU A 689 18.84 4.25 -23.11
CA LEU A 689 17.73 5.13 -22.75
C LEU A 689 16.60 5.07 -23.78
N TYR A 690 16.92 5.13 -25.08
CA TYR A 690 15.92 4.99 -26.16
C TYR A 690 15.17 3.68 -26.09
N ASN A 691 15.82 2.57 -25.71
CA ASN A 691 15.19 1.26 -25.65
C ASN A 691 14.30 1.03 -24.44
N ILE A 692 14.58 1.71 -23.29
CA ILE A 692 13.73 1.62 -22.09
C ILE A 692 12.60 2.64 -22.06
N CYS A 693 12.69 3.69 -22.90
CA CYS A 693 11.66 4.71 -23.06
C CYS A 693 10.48 4.22 -23.90
N ASN A 694 9.32 4.82 -23.68
CA ASN A 694 8.17 4.63 -24.56
C ASN A 694 8.44 5.32 -25.91
N LYS A 695 8.57 4.51 -26.96
CA LYS A 695 8.92 4.99 -28.32
C LYS A 695 7.90 5.94 -28.91
N ASN A 696 6.65 5.88 -28.46
CA ASN A 696 5.57 6.74 -28.95
C ASN A 696 5.50 8.09 -28.23
N ASN A 697 6.23 8.26 -27.12
CA ASN A 697 6.23 9.49 -26.34
C ASN A 697 7.24 10.51 -26.91
N ILE A 698 6.73 11.65 -27.41
CA ILE A 698 7.54 12.71 -28.01
C ILE A 698 8.49 13.35 -26.99
N ILE A 699 8.09 13.39 -25.70
CA ILE A 699 8.91 13.96 -24.61
C ILE A 699 10.20 13.17 -24.46
N HIS A 700 10.16 11.85 -24.60
CA HIS A 700 11.36 11.02 -24.51
C HIS A 700 12.32 11.20 -25.67
N ARG A 701 11.79 11.37 -26.88
CA ARG A 701 12.62 11.67 -28.05
C ARG A 701 13.30 13.04 -27.91
N LEU A 702 12.53 14.05 -27.48
CA LEU A 702 13.04 15.38 -27.22
C LEU A 702 14.12 15.36 -26.10
N LEU A 703 13.88 14.61 -25.03
CA LEU A 703 14.85 14.44 -23.95
C LEU A 703 16.19 13.95 -24.49
N ILE A 704 16.20 12.86 -25.27
CA ILE A 704 17.45 12.30 -25.82
C ILE A 704 18.16 13.31 -26.72
N VAL A 705 17.42 14.02 -27.58
CA VAL A 705 17.99 15.06 -28.45
C VAL A 705 18.61 16.20 -27.64
N VAL A 706 17.89 16.69 -26.63
CA VAL A 706 18.39 17.76 -25.75
C VAL A 706 19.65 17.31 -25.01
N LEU A 707 19.68 16.09 -24.44
CA LEU A 707 20.84 15.56 -23.73
C LEU A 707 22.03 15.35 -24.68
N ALA A 708 21.81 14.92 -25.91
CA ALA A 708 22.86 14.81 -26.92
C ALA A 708 23.40 16.19 -27.32
N LEU A 709 22.58 17.21 -27.42
CA LEU A 709 23.02 18.60 -27.65
C LEU A 709 23.82 19.14 -26.47
N VAL A 710 23.38 18.88 -25.23
CA VAL A 710 24.13 19.28 -24.02
C VAL A 710 25.49 18.61 -23.99
N PHE A 711 25.58 17.33 -24.36
CA PHE A 711 26.88 16.64 -24.47
C PHE A 711 27.78 17.28 -25.52
N LEU A 712 27.24 17.60 -26.73
CA LEU A 712 27.95 18.25 -27.80
C LEU A 712 28.49 19.64 -27.37
N ILE A 713 27.64 20.43 -26.71
CA ILE A 713 28.03 21.74 -26.15
C ILE A 713 29.16 21.56 -25.12
N SER A 714 29.03 20.57 -24.23
CA SER A 714 30.05 20.27 -23.23
C SER A 714 31.39 19.87 -23.88
N TYR A 715 31.35 19.11 -24.99
CA TYR A 715 32.53 18.72 -25.75
C TYR A 715 33.20 19.92 -26.46
N ILE A 716 32.40 20.81 -27.07
CA ILE A 716 32.94 21.92 -27.88
C ILE A 716 33.44 23.05 -26.99
N PHE A 717 32.64 23.51 -26.03
CA PHE A 717 32.91 24.72 -25.23
C PHE A 717 33.63 24.46 -23.91
N PHE A 718 33.49 23.28 -23.31
CA PHE A 718 33.99 22.92 -22.00
C PHE A 718 35.01 21.77 -22.06
N LYS A 719 35.67 21.56 -23.22
CA LYS A 719 36.62 20.44 -23.42
C LYS A 719 37.75 20.40 -22.41
N GLU A 720 38.34 21.55 -22.07
CA GLU A 720 39.46 21.65 -21.10
C GLU A 720 38.97 21.33 -19.67
N PHE A 721 37.79 21.78 -19.33
CA PHE A 721 37.17 21.49 -18.03
C PHE A 721 36.94 19.99 -17.85
N PHE A 722 36.37 19.30 -18.84
CA PHE A 722 36.15 17.86 -18.81
C PHE A 722 37.36 17.03 -19.24
N SER A 723 38.51 17.68 -19.50
CA SER A 723 39.76 17.03 -19.97
C SER A 723 39.58 16.20 -21.24
N PHE A 724 38.79 16.71 -22.20
CA PHE A 724 38.67 16.14 -23.53
C PHE A 724 39.77 16.60 -24.46
N THR A 725 40.16 15.74 -25.37
CA THR A 725 41.13 16.05 -26.45
C THR A 725 40.42 16.30 -27.78
N ASN A 726 41.10 16.94 -28.73
CA ASN A 726 40.58 17.06 -30.08
C ASN A 726 40.55 15.67 -30.73
N ILE A 727 39.47 15.36 -31.44
CA ILE A 727 39.33 14.13 -32.20
C ILE A 727 39.88 14.35 -33.60
N SER A 728 40.84 13.50 -34.01
CA SER A 728 41.32 13.43 -35.40
C SER A 728 40.25 12.79 -36.29
N ILE A 729 40.35 12.99 -37.60
CA ILE A 729 39.41 12.39 -38.58
C ILE A 729 39.42 10.86 -38.44
N SER A 730 40.55 10.22 -38.26
CA SER A 730 40.71 8.78 -38.10
C SER A 730 39.96 8.28 -36.83
N MET A 731 40.09 8.99 -35.70
CA MET A 731 39.38 8.66 -34.45
C MET A 731 37.86 8.84 -34.64
N GLY A 732 37.44 9.90 -35.33
CA GLY A 732 36.04 10.12 -35.68
C GLY A 732 35.44 8.97 -36.48
N ILE A 733 36.15 8.45 -37.46
CA ILE A 733 35.76 7.28 -38.24
C ILE A 733 35.64 6.05 -37.35
N ILE A 734 36.60 5.80 -36.45
CA ILE A 734 36.50 4.66 -35.51
C ILE A 734 35.29 4.77 -34.62
N ILE A 735 35.02 5.94 -34.04
CA ILE A 735 33.82 6.16 -33.18
C ILE A 735 32.54 5.91 -33.94
N VAL A 736 32.42 6.36 -35.18
CA VAL A 736 31.23 6.16 -36.04
C VAL A 736 31.04 4.67 -36.33
N LEU A 737 32.12 3.97 -36.71
CA LEU A 737 32.05 2.52 -36.97
C LEU A 737 31.63 1.72 -35.74
N LEU A 738 32.22 2.01 -34.58
CA LEU A 738 31.84 1.38 -33.29
C LEU A 738 30.40 1.73 -32.89
N GLY A 739 29.93 2.94 -33.21
CA GLY A 739 28.54 3.32 -32.99
C GLY A 739 27.57 2.51 -33.85
N ILE A 740 27.89 2.31 -35.14
CA ILE A 740 27.06 1.47 -36.03
C ILE A 740 27.08 0.01 -35.57
N GLU A 741 28.25 -0.52 -35.29
CA GLU A 741 28.41 -1.88 -34.73
C GLU A 741 27.57 -2.07 -33.46
N SER A 742 27.60 -1.09 -32.55
CA SER A 742 26.86 -1.12 -31.30
C SER A 742 25.36 -1.26 -31.49
N VAL A 743 24.78 -0.64 -32.52
CA VAL A 743 23.35 -0.74 -32.84
C VAL A 743 22.97 -2.18 -33.24
N TYR A 744 23.83 -2.86 -34.03
CA TYR A 744 23.60 -4.24 -34.44
C TYR A 744 23.81 -5.22 -33.29
N LEU A 745 24.94 -5.11 -32.58
CA LEU A 745 25.27 -6.01 -31.47
C LEU A 745 24.31 -5.89 -30.31
N TYR A 746 23.75 -4.73 -30.04
CA TYR A 746 22.78 -4.54 -28.97
C TYR A 746 21.55 -5.42 -29.14
N LYS A 747 20.99 -5.51 -30.36
CA LYS A 747 19.86 -6.38 -30.67
C LYS A 747 20.22 -7.85 -30.49
N TYR A 748 21.44 -8.23 -30.87
CA TYR A 748 21.92 -9.59 -30.74
C TYR A 748 22.11 -10.00 -29.27
N PHE A 749 22.69 -9.11 -28.43
CA PHE A 749 22.86 -9.36 -27.00
C PHE A 749 21.54 -9.49 -26.24
N ILE A 750 20.52 -8.66 -26.56
CA ILE A 750 19.20 -8.82 -25.97
C ILE A 750 18.60 -10.17 -26.33
N GLY A 751 18.59 -10.54 -27.60
CA GLY A 751 18.02 -11.83 -28.06
C GLY A 751 18.77 -13.05 -27.49
N GLY A 752 20.09 -12.96 -27.33
CA GLY A 752 20.89 -14.01 -26.69
C GLY A 752 20.59 -14.20 -25.22
N LEU A 753 20.41 -13.10 -24.49
CA LEU A 753 20.07 -13.14 -23.06
C LEU A 753 18.67 -13.69 -22.82
N ASP A 754 17.69 -13.37 -23.67
CA ASP A 754 16.35 -13.94 -23.59
C ASP A 754 16.39 -15.47 -23.74
N LYS A 755 17.11 -15.98 -24.76
CA LYS A 755 17.29 -17.43 -24.96
C LYS A 755 17.98 -18.11 -23.78
N LEU A 756 18.99 -17.47 -23.19
CA LEU A 756 19.72 -18.01 -22.03
C LEU A 756 18.80 -18.11 -20.80
N ILE A 757 18.01 -17.09 -20.54
CA ILE A 757 17.06 -17.09 -19.41
C ILE A 757 15.97 -18.13 -19.60
N ASP A 758 15.44 -18.29 -20.80
CA ASP A 758 14.42 -19.29 -21.12
C ASP A 758 15.00 -20.72 -20.96
N PHE A 759 16.25 -20.92 -21.35
CA PHE A 759 16.97 -22.18 -21.13
C PHE A 759 17.16 -22.49 -19.63
N ILE A 760 17.52 -21.49 -18.81
CA ILE A 760 17.69 -21.67 -17.35
C ILE A 760 16.34 -21.97 -16.69
N LYS A 761 15.26 -21.28 -17.10
CA LYS A 761 13.90 -21.53 -16.60
C LYS A 761 13.42 -22.94 -16.95
N SER A 762 13.64 -23.38 -18.17
CA SER A 762 13.23 -24.73 -18.62
C SER A 762 13.95 -25.84 -17.85
N ARG A 763 15.22 -25.64 -17.47
CA ARG A 763 15.97 -26.60 -16.61
C ARG A 763 15.44 -26.60 -15.16
N LYS A 764 15.04 -25.45 -14.60
CA LYS A 764 14.46 -25.41 -13.25
C LYS A 764 13.10 -26.09 -13.16
N ILE A 765 12.32 -26.06 -14.23
CA ILE A 765 11.01 -26.75 -14.29
C ILE A 765 11.21 -28.27 -14.44
N LYS A 766 12.28 -28.74 -15.11
CA LYS A 766 12.58 -30.16 -15.22
C LYS A 766 13.16 -30.78 -13.93
N ASN A 767 13.68 -29.97 -13.02
CA ASN A 767 14.28 -30.43 -11.75
C ASN A 767 13.36 -30.22 -10.53
N LYS A 768 12.13 -29.70 -10.72
CA LYS A 768 11.01 -29.74 -9.76
C LYS A 768 9.99 -30.80 -10.22
#